data_aece0a403fe237e1d2a98ec9df515cc7
#
_entry.id   aece0a403fe237e1d2a98ec9df515cc7
#
_cell.length_a   1.000
_cell.length_b   1.000
_cell.length_c   1.000
_cell.angle_alpha   90.00
_cell.angle_beta   90.00
_cell.angle_gamma   90.00
#
_symmetry.space_group_name_H-M   'P 1'
#
loop_
_entity.id
_entity.type
_entity.pdbx_description
1 polymer ?
#
loop_
_entity_poly.entity_id
_entity_poly.type
_entity_poly.pdbx_seq_one_letter_code
_entity_poly.pdbx_strand_id
1 'polypeptide(L)'
;MRVGEGRLIDKNIPLKFTFDGKEVSGFRGDTLASALISSEIKLVGRSFKYHRPRGLMTDGSHEPNGMVEIRKGDQITPNVRLTTQELVNGLQVHSQNHWGTLKWDILELNDLLSPFLSAGFYYKTFMWPKKFWEKIYEPAIRRAAGLGKLSMVSNSDYYEKAFASCDVLVIGSGPAGIMAALTAAKTGVQVILCEEDYIFGGRLNSENVDVDGQPGHTWVQQKIKELDEMDNVRCMSRTTVTGAYDGGTYAAVERVSHHVAEKDDFLPIENFWRIVAKGVVYAAGSIERSVAFQNNDRPGIFMASAVRGYLNRYGVVYGKKAVIFGNNNDAFKTASDLQSHGIEIAGYIDSRKDSEVEGDFPIYKGACVTNVSGRMGIKQLEVTDSNGSKRKINADLLAVSGGWNPTVHLTCHMNGRPEWNDKISSFIPVPGMIPGLEVAGAASGVFSTKGCLKSGVFRAKEVLKNIGINYKSTSVPDSENEPTAISALWSVPSKGRSWVDFQNDVTVKDIKLSVQENFKSVEHMKRYTTQGMAPDQGKNSNVVALAILAEATGKTISETGTTTFRPPYTPISIAAMGAFSQGEGFAPQRFTTTHQKSIDLGAPMIEAGLWYRPSYFPQGNERTWQESCNREVQYVRENVGVVDVSTLGKIDVQGPDSAAFLDFIYINNFAKLATGKVRYGLMLREDGHVMDDGTVACIGKNHYVITTTTAAAGQVMTHLEFVSQCLVPDMDVTLMSVTEQWAQFAVAGPKSNELINLMVEETIDNDSCPYMGYKEVSFGNIKGRLFRISFSGEHAYEIAVPSRYGESLFEILRMEASKMGGGLYGMEALNVLRIEKGFITHAEIHGRITAFDLGFQKMMSSKKDFIGKTAAMRPGLVDDQRDLLIGLKPINANDKLYSGSYLFELKASPVRAAQQGYTTSVGFSSELKTNLGLGFLRNGRARVGEQIKVVDHLRNAETICKICDPIFLDREGERARG
;
A
#
# COMPACT_ATOMS: atom_id res chain seq x y z
N MET A 1 33.95 11.93 16.29
CA MET A 1 34.21 12.58 17.60
C MET A 1 33.17 13.65 17.89
N ARG A 2 32.90 13.96 19.17
CA ARG A 2 31.98 15.04 19.54
C ARG A 2 32.76 16.35 19.65
N VAL A 3 32.36 17.39 18.93
CA VAL A 3 33.05 18.66 18.78
C VAL A 3 32.24 19.88 19.24
N GLY A 4 30.93 19.67 19.46
CA GLY A 4 29.99 20.70 19.87
C GLY A 4 28.99 20.24 20.91
N GLU A 5 28.11 21.14 21.31
CA GLU A 5 27.02 20.81 22.25
C GLU A 5 25.93 19.95 21.60
N GLY A 6 25.65 20.20 20.35
CA GLY A 6 24.52 19.58 19.62
C GLY A 6 23.16 20.12 20.11
N ARG A 7 22.33 20.56 19.19
CA ARG A 7 21.03 21.20 19.52
C ARG A 7 20.04 20.26 20.20
N LEU A 8 20.22 18.94 20.00
CA LEU A 8 19.28 17.91 20.49
C LEU A 8 19.84 17.10 21.68
N ILE A 9 21.07 17.33 22.06
CA ILE A 9 21.80 16.47 23.02
C ILE A 9 21.64 16.99 24.44
N ASP A 10 21.13 16.13 25.31
CA ASP A 10 21.15 16.34 26.76
C ASP A 10 22.31 15.57 27.37
N LYS A 11 23.44 16.27 27.61
CA LYS A 11 24.66 15.70 28.18
C LYS A 11 24.49 15.26 29.63
N ASN A 12 23.42 15.66 30.31
CA ASN A 12 23.15 15.25 31.68
C ASN A 12 22.60 13.83 31.78
N ILE A 13 22.13 13.27 30.66
CA ILE A 13 21.54 11.93 30.60
C ILE A 13 22.40 11.04 29.67
N PRO A 14 23.48 10.44 30.18
CA PRO A 14 24.26 9.48 29.43
C PRO A 14 23.51 8.17 29.24
N LEU A 15 23.64 7.59 28.06
CA LEU A 15 23.04 6.33 27.68
C LEU A 15 24.10 5.36 27.18
N LYS A 16 23.90 4.07 27.42
CA LYS A 16 24.78 2.99 26.98
C LYS A 16 24.03 1.96 26.17
N PHE A 17 24.70 1.42 25.16
CA PHE A 17 24.21 0.32 24.33
C PHE A 17 25.37 -0.57 23.88
N THR A 18 25.10 -1.69 23.28
CA THR A 18 26.14 -2.54 22.67
C THR A 18 26.03 -2.54 21.17
N PHE A 19 27.20 -2.45 20.49
CA PHE A 19 27.31 -2.65 19.05
C PHE A 19 28.30 -3.80 18.78
N ASP A 20 27.80 -4.89 18.19
CA ASP A 20 28.57 -6.14 18.01
C ASP A 20 29.27 -6.61 19.31
N GLY A 21 28.55 -6.55 20.43
CA GLY A 21 29.02 -6.95 21.76
C GLY A 21 29.96 -5.97 22.44
N LYS A 22 30.28 -4.82 21.83
CA LYS A 22 31.11 -3.77 22.46
C LYS A 22 30.21 -2.68 23.02
N GLU A 23 30.47 -2.28 24.26
CA GLU A 23 29.78 -1.16 24.90
C GLU A 23 30.14 0.15 24.18
N VAL A 24 29.09 0.91 23.84
CA VAL A 24 29.16 2.23 23.22
C VAL A 24 28.35 3.20 24.05
N SER A 25 28.82 4.44 24.22
CA SER A 25 28.16 5.48 24.99
C SER A 25 27.65 6.60 24.06
N GLY A 26 26.52 7.16 24.44
CA GLY A 26 25.93 8.36 23.85
C GLY A 26 25.14 9.12 24.91
N PHE A 27 24.27 10.00 24.48
CA PHE A 27 23.43 10.82 25.35
C PHE A 27 21.97 10.78 24.87
N ARG A 28 21.07 11.19 25.76
CA ARG A 28 19.67 11.42 25.36
C ARG A 28 19.63 12.43 24.21
N GLY A 29 18.89 12.11 23.17
CA GLY A 29 18.81 12.88 21.93
C GLY A 29 19.70 12.38 20.79
N ASP A 30 20.65 11.46 21.09
CA ASP A 30 21.40 10.78 20.01
C ASP A 30 20.51 9.78 19.27
N THR A 31 20.83 9.56 17.99
CA THR A 31 20.48 8.34 17.27
C THR A 31 21.61 7.32 17.43
N LEU A 32 21.35 6.04 17.07
CA LEU A 32 22.42 5.04 17.02
C LEU A 32 23.56 5.51 16.11
N ALA A 33 23.24 6.16 14.98
CA ALA A 33 24.23 6.68 14.03
C ALA A 33 25.13 7.75 14.66
N SER A 34 24.56 8.77 15.31
CA SER A 34 25.33 9.85 15.93
C SER A 34 26.21 9.35 17.10
N ALA A 35 25.70 8.39 17.88
CA ALA A 35 26.46 7.76 18.96
C ALA A 35 27.66 6.94 18.41
N LEU A 36 27.49 6.21 17.30
CA LEU A 36 28.58 5.49 16.64
C LEU A 36 29.65 6.45 16.07
N ILE A 37 29.24 7.57 15.46
CA ILE A 37 30.16 8.60 14.96
C ILE A 37 30.93 9.23 16.12
N SER A 38 30.23 9.53 17.24
CA SER A 38 30.91 10.12 18.43
C SER A 38 31.98 9.19 19.01
N SER A 39 31.80 7.90 18.89
CA SER A 39 32.70 6.83 19.33
C SER A 39 33.72 6.39 18.25
N GLU A 40 33.85 7.15 17.17
CA GLU A 40 34.75 6.91 16.04
C GLU A 40 34.57 5.54 15.34
N ILE A 41 33.41 4.95 15.44
CA ILE A 41 33.06 3.71 14.73
C ILE A 41 32.73 4.05 13.27
N LYS A 42 33.68 3.74 12.39
CA LYS A 42 33.66 4.13 10.97
C LYS A 42 32.89 3.14 10.07
N LEU A 43 32.94 1.87 10.43
CA LEU A 43 32.38 0.76 9.66
C LEU A 43 31.08 0.33 10.29
N VAL A 44 29.96 0.45 9.57
CA VAL A 44 28.60 0.12 10.07
C VAL A 44 27.93 -1.01 9.31
N GLY A 45 28.44 -1.34 8.12
CA GLY A 45 27.81 -2.38 7.29
C GLY A 45 28.75 -2.89 6.21
N ARG A 46 28.27 -3.88 5.46
CA ARG A 46 28.87 -4.43 4.26
C ARG A 46 27.87 -4.30 3.11
N SER A 47 28.37 -4.09 1.90
CA SER A 47 27.51 -3.99 0.74
C SER A 47 26.88 -5.35 0.38
N PHE A 48 25.78 -5.29 -0.34
CA PHE A 48 24.92 -6.45 -0.59
C PHE A 48 25.57 -7.56 -1.43
N LYS A 49 26.23 -7.19 -2.54
CA LYS A 49 26.74 -8.16 -3.53
C LYS A 49 28.23 -8.43 -3.37
N TYR A 50 29.01 -7.37 -3.15
CA TYR A 50 30.47 -7.46 -3.11
C TYR A 50 31.06 -7.43 -1.69
N HIS A 51 30.23 -7.26 -0.67
CA HIS A 51 30.63 -7.18 0.73
C HIS A 51 31.73 -6.14 1.01
N ARG A 52 31.71 -5.07 0.27
CA ARG A 52 32.64 -3.94 0.45
C ARG A 52 32.32 -3.21 1.74
N PRO A 53 33.35 -2.68 2.46
CA PRO A 53 33.12 -1.89 3.66
C PRO A 53 32.24 -0.67 3.39
N ARG A 54 31.23 -0.45 4.24
CA ARG A 54 30.31 0.68 4.18
C ARG A 54 30.29 1.47 5.48
N GLY A 55 30.30 2.80 5.36
CA GLY A 55 30.04 3.75 6.44
C GLY A 55 28.66 4.38 6.29
N LEU A 56 28.28 5.23 7.25
CA LEU A 56 27.11 6.08 7.12
C LEU A 56 27.31 7.08 5.98
N MET A 57 26.22 7.41 5.28
CA MET A 57 26.25 8.32 4.14
C MET A 57 25.29 9.49 4.34
N THR A 58 24.15 9.27 4.99
CA THR A 58 23.09 10.24 5.24
C THR A 58 22.75 10.30 6.73
N ASP A 59 21.83 11.19 7.12
CA ASP A 59 21.37 11.36 8.51
C ASP A 59 19.86 11.07 8.70
N GLY A 60 19.18 10.59 7.66
CA GLY A 60 17.73 10.37 7.69
C GLY A 60 17.27 8.97 7.25
N SER A 61 15.99 8.85 6.96
CA SER A 61 15.31 7.60 6.55
C SER A 61 15.78 7.05 5.20
N HIS A 62 16.52 7.82 4.44
CA HIS A 62 17.09 7.47 3.13
C HIS A 62 18.52 6.90 3.22
N GLU A 63 19.00 6.54 4.43
CA GLU A 63 20.32 5.93 4.63
C GLU A 63 20.43 4.56 3.95
N PRO A 64 21.37 4.36 2.98
CA PRO A 64 21.44 3.11 2.24
C PRO A 64 22.28 2.02 2.93
N ASN A 65 23.22 2.38 3.80
CA ASN A 65 24.26 1.48 4.30
C ASN A 65 24.09 1.04 5.75
N GLY A 66 23.50 1.91 6.56
CA GLY A 66 23.43 1.78 8.02
C GLY A 66 22.23 0.95 8.50
N MET A 67 22.12 -0.32 8.08
CA MET A 67 21.09 -1.24 8.57
C MET A 67 21.67 -2.24 9.56
N VAL A 68 20.95 -2.44 10.66
CA VAL A 68 21.35 -3.31 11.79
C VAL A 68 20.17 -4.14 12.27
N GLU A 69 20.46 -5.15 13.10
CA GLU A 69 19.42 -5.85 13.87
C GLU A 69 19.48 -5.43 15.34
N ILE A 70 18.33 -5.23 15.94
CA ILE A 70 18.17 -4.98 17.37
C ILE A 70 17.66 -6.26 18.00
N ARG A 71 18.31 -6.66 19.11
CA ARG A 71 17.94 -7.86 19.88
C ARG A 71 17.38 -7.48 21.25
N LYS A 72 16.31 -8.16 21.63
CA LYS A 72 15.68 -8.08 22.95
C LYS A 72 15.38 -9.51 23.41
N GLY A 73 16.29 -10.09 24.20
CA GLY A 73 16.24 -11.53 24.48
C GLY A 73 16.38 -12.34 23.18
N ASP A 74 15.43 -13.24 22.93
CA ASP A 74 15.39 -14.07 21.73
C ASP A 74 14.73 -13.38 20.53
N GLN A 75 14.08 -12.24 20.76
CA GLN A 75 13.43 -11.48 19.71
C GLN A 75 14.46 -10.64 18.92
N ILE A 76 14.37 -10.70 17.60
CA ILE A 76 15.25 -9.98 16.66
C ILE A 76 14.41 -9.09 15.77
N THR A 77 14.72 -7.79 15.73
CA THR A 77 14.16 -6.84 14.77
C THR A 77 15.23 -6.51 13.73
N PRO A 78 15.18 -7.09 12.54
CA PRO A 78 16.17 -6.85 11.50
C PRO A 78 15.91 -5.58 10.71
N ASN A 79 16.90 -5.13 9.94
CA ASN A 79 16.82 -4.02 8.97
C ASN A 79 16.42 -2.67 9.59
N VAL A 80 16.78 -2.45 10.85
CA VAL A 80 16.59 -1.16 11.53
C VAL A 80 17.65 -0.19 11.03
N ARG A 81 17.24 1.03 10.67
CA ARG A 81 18.20 2.08 10.25
C ARG A 81 18.82 2.78 11.46
N LEU A 82 20.14 2.84 11.49
CA LEU A 82 20.91 3.53 12.52
C LEU A 82 20.54 5.01 12.64
N THR A 83 20.19 5.64 11.53
CA THR A 83 19.91 7.08 11.45
C THR A 83 18.53 7.48 11.97
N THR A 84 17.58 6.55 12.00
CA THR A 84 16.21 6.82 12.47
C THR A 84 15.88 6.21 13.82
N GLN A 85 16.74 5.34 14.34
CA GLN A 85 16.58 4.75 15.66
C GLN A 85 17.20 5.67 16.72
N GLU A 86 16.36 6.21 17.57
CA GLU A 86 16.79 6.98 18.75
C GLU A 86 17.53 6.07 19.72
N LEU A 87 18.57 6.60 20.37
CA LEU A 87 19.34 5.87 21.35
C LEU A 87 18.54 5.65 22.63
N VAL A 88 18.46 4.39 23.03
CA VAL A 88 17.80 3.95 24.27
C VAL A 88 18.81 3.16 25.09
N ASN A 89 18.74 3.30 26.41
CA ASN A 89 19.66 2.60 27.30
C ASN A 89 19.47 1.08 27.22
N GLY A 90 20.59 0.36 27.14
CA GLY A 90 20.59 -1.11 27.12
C GLY A 90 20.29 -1.78 25.79
N LEU A 91 20.17 -1.03 24.69
CA LEU A 91 19.96 -1.63 23.37
C LEU A 91 21.10 -2.58 22.98
N GLN A 92 20.75 -3.72 22.42
CA GLN A 92 21.69 -4.68 21.84
C GLN A 92 21.60 -4.59 20.33
N VAL A 93 22.62 -4.00 19.70
CA VAL A 93 22.66 -3.72 18.27
C VAL A 93 23.72 -4.58 17.61
N HIS A 94 23.35 -5.25 16.52
CA HIS A 94 24.24 -6.08 15.74
C HIS A 94 24.27 -5.66 14.29
N SER A 95 25.46 -5.63 13.70
CA SER A 95 25.62 -5.40 12.26
C SER A 95 25.11 -6.60 11.46
N GLN A 96 24.68 -6.35 10.24
CA GLN A 96 24.13 -7.35 9.31
C GLN A 96 25.08 -7.59 8.12
N ASN A 97 24.77 -8.60 7.31
CA ASN A 97 25.38 -8.83 6.01
C ASN A 97 26.90 -9.09 6.06
N HIS A 98 27.34 -9.96 6.96
CA HIS A 98 28.72 -10.45 6.96
C HIS A 98 28.80 -11.90 7.42
N TRP A 99 29.85 -12.60 7.02
CA TRP A 99 30.17 -13.94 7.50
C TRP A 99 31.54 -13.91 8.20
N GLY A 100 31.50 -14.02 9.52
CA GLY A 100 32.60 -13.73 10.42
C GLY A 100 32.32 -12.47 11.25
N THR A 101 33.10 -11.45 11.10
CA THR A 101 32.90 -10.17 11.77
C THR A 101 32.79 -9.05 10.74
N LEU A 102 32.18 -7.90 11.16
CA LEU A 102 32.05 -6.75 10.29
C LEU A 102 33.42 -6.28 9.72
N LYS A 103 34.50 -6.43 10.48
CA LYS A 103 35.89 -6.08 10.06
C LYS A 103 36.51 -7.14 9.14
N TRP A 104 36.25 -8.43 9.41
CA TRP A 104 36.80 -9.56 8.69
C TRP A 104 35.66 -10.42 8.15
N ASP A 105 35.21 -10.09 6.96
CA ASP A 105 34.12 -10.75 6.28
C ASP A 105 34.64 -11.67 5.18
N ILE A 106 34.36 -12.97 5.30
CA ILE A 106 34.79 -13.98 4.33
C ILE A 106 34.17 -13.73 2.96
N LEU A 107 32.92 -13.22 2.94
CA LEU A 107 32.20 -12.95 1.69
C LEU A 107 32.77 -11.74 0.91
N GLU A 108 33.72 -10.98 1.47
CA GLU A 108 34.48 -9.98 0.73
C GLU A 108 35.24 -10.58 -0.48
N LEU A 109 35.46 -11.90 -0.50
CA LEU A 109 35.96 -12.59 -1.68
C LEU A 109 35.08 -12.40 -2.93
N ASN A 110 33.80 -12.09 -2.76
CA ASN A 110 32.91 -11.75 -3.87
C ASN A 110 33.37 -10.51 -4.65
N ASP A 111 34.12 -9.61 -4.02
CA ASP A 111 34.70 -8.45 -4.72
C ASP A 111 35.75 -8.88 -5.77
N LEU A 112 36.47 -9.97 -5.53
CA LEU A 112 37.39 -10.56 -6.52
C LEU A 112 36.64 -11.27 -7.65
N LEU A 113 35.46 -11.81 -7.36
CA LEU A 113 34.58 -12.48 -8.33
C LEU A 113 33.68 -11.50 -9.08
N SER A 114 33.90 -10.21 -8.91
CA SER A 114 33.04 -9.16 -9.50
C SER A 114 32.81 -9.25 -11.02
N PRO A 115 33.74 -9.77 -11.86
CA PRO A 115 33.47 -9.94 -13.29
C PRO A 115 32.32 -10.91 -13.58
N PHE A 116 32.08 -11.89 -12.70
CA PHE A 116 31.01 -12.90 -12.83
C PHE A 116 29.69 -12.46 -12.18
N LEU A 117 29.73 -11.38 -11.39
CA LEU A 117 28.59 -10.85 -10.64
C LEU A 117 28.11 -9.50 -11.20
N SER A 118 28.40 -9.18 -12.46
CA SER A 118 27.92 -7.98 -13.14
C SER A 118 26.38 -7.97 -13.26
N ALA A 119 25.79 -6.85 -13.68
CA ALA A 119 24.35 -6.78 -13.93
C ALA A 119 23.85 -7.93 -14.80
N GLY A 120 22.69 -8.47 -14.48
CA GLY A 120 22.12 -9.63 -15.17
C GLY A 120 22.78 -10.97 -14.85
N PHE A 121 23.63 -11.06 -13.85
CA PHE A 121 24.33 -12.31 -13.51
C PHE A 121 23.37 -13.48 -13.23
N TYR A 122 22.16 -13.21 -12.73
CA TYR A 122 21.10 -14.22 -12.55
C TYR A 122 20.75 -14.95 -13.86
N TYR A 123 20.82 -14.25 -14.99
CA TYR A 123 20.51 -14.79 -16.31
C TYR A 123 21.72 -15.37 -17.03
N LYS A 124 22.93 -15.23 -16.50
CA LYS A 124 24.19 -15.61 -17.16
C LYS A 124 24.97 -16.65 -16.39
N THR A 125 25.22 -16.42 -15.11
CA THR A 125 26.19 -17.20 -14.32
C THR A 125 25.60 -18.47 -13.71
N PHE A 126 24.31 -18.44 -13.30
CA PHE A 126 23.68 -19.54 -12.54
C PHE A 126 22.61 -20.30 -13.33
N MET A 127 22.69 -20.28 -14.67
CA MET A 127 21.69 -20.93 -15.54
C MET A 127 21.92 -22.42 -15.75
N TRP A 128 23.09 -22.94 -15.48
CA TRP A 128 23.41 -24.33 -15.70
C TRP A 128 24.13 -24.98 -14.51
N PRO A 129 23.73 -26.19 -14.08
CA PRO A 129 22.58 -26.99 -14.49
C PRO A 129 21.25 -26.40 -13.95
N LYS A 130 20.19 -26.38 -14.77
CA LYS A 130 18.88 -25.79 -14.40
C LYS A 130 18.29 -26.34 -13.10
N LYS A 131 18.48 -27.65 -12.80
CA LYS A 131 18.02 -28.32 -11.58
C LYS A 131 18.67 -27.79 -10.29
N PHE A 132 19.78 -27.04 -10.40
CA PHE A 132 20.50 -26.51 -9.25
C PHE A 132 19.95 -25.16 -8.82
N TRP A 133 19.11 -24.51 -9.64
CA TRP A 133 18.58 -23.21 -9.32
C TRP A 133 17.84 -23.20 -7.97
N GLU A 134 16.79 -24.02 -7.83
CA GLU A 134 15.95 -24.04 -6.62
C GLU A 134 16.66 -24.62 -5.40
N LYS A 135 17.55 -25.59 -5.58
CA LYS A 135 18.14 -26.36 -4.48
C LYS A 135 19.50 -25.83 -4.01
N ILE A 136 20.25 -25.14 -4.87
CA ILE A 136 21.64 -24.74 -4.60
C ILE A 136 21.83 -23.25 -4.81
N TYR A 137 21.56 -22.73 -6.02
CA TYR A 137 21.92 -21.37 -6.37
C TYR A 137 21.04 -20.34 -5.65
N GLU A 138 19.72 -20.47 -5.71
CA GLU A 138 18.79 -19.56 -5.03
C GLU A 138 18.99 -19.53 -3.51
N PRO A 139 19.05 -20.67 -2.80
CA PRO A 139 19.33 -20.67 -1.36
C PRO A 139 20.68 -20.03 -0.99
N ALA A 140 21.72 -20.26 -1.79
CA ALA A 140 23.03 -19.65 -1.57
C ALA A 140 22.99 -18.13 -1.79
N ILE A 141 22.38 -17.67 -2.89
CA ILE A 141 22.22 -16.25 -3.22
C ILE A 141 21.37 -15.56 -2.15
N ARG A 142 20.26 -16.17 -1.74
CA ARG A 142 19.37 -15.63 -0.69
C ARG A 142 20.10 -15.50 0.65
N ARG A 143 20.93 -16.45 1.03
CA ARG A 143 21.76 -16.34 2.25
C ARG A 143 22.82 -15.25 2.17
N ALA A 144 23.37 -15.03 0.97
CA ALA A 144 24.34 -13.98 0.72
C ALA A 144 23.69 -12.59 0.51
N ALA A 145 22.37 -12.53 0.43
CA ALA A 145 21.62 -11.33 0.05
C ALA A 145 21.58 -10.20 1.08
N GLY A 146 22.15 -10.39 2.25
CA GLY A 146 22.44 -9.32 3.21
C GLY A 146 21.28 -8.67 3.95
N LEU A 147 20.04 -9.03 3.63
CA LEU A 147 18.88 -8.62 4.42
C LEU A 147 18.78 -9.48 5.69
N GLY A 148 18.26 -8.89 6.77
CA GLY A 148 18.08 -9.56 8.04
C GLY A 148 17.11 -10.75 7.96
N LYS A 149 17.16 -11.59 8.98
CA LYS A 149 16.31 -12.78 9.09
C LYS A 149 15.14 -12.50 10.03
N LEU A 150 13.99 -13.15 9.75
CA LEU A 150 12.89 -13.17 10.70
C LEU A 150 13.32 -13.83 12.02
N SER A 151 12.83 -13.30 13.13
CA SER A 151 13.12 -13.78 14.47
C SER A 151 12.71 -15.24 14.70
N MET A 152 11.65 -15.73 14.03
CA MET A 152 11.04 -17.06 14.18
C MET A 152 10.53 -17.37 15.60
N VAL A 153 10.51 -16.37 16.48
CA VAL A 153 9.86 -16.43 17.80
C VAL A 153 8.59 -15.58 17.80
N SER A 154 7.66 -15.90 18.66
CA SER A 154 6.42 -15.14 18.82
C SER A 154 6.74 -13.70 19.19
N ASN A 155 6.15 -12.75 18.52
CA ASN A 155 6.25 -11.34 18.86
C ASN A 155 5.22 -11.00 19.94
N SER A 156 5.68 -10.71 21.14
CA SER A 156 4.85 -10.32 22.29
C SER A 156 4.55 -8.82 22.34
N ASP A 157 5.16 -8.03 21.46
CA ASP A 157 4.95 -6.59 21.43
C ASP A 157 3.54 -6.25 20.92
N TYR A 158 3.00 -5.14 21.43
CA TYR A 158 1.68 -4.64 21.09
C TYR A 158 1.75 -3.65 19.91
N TYR A 159 0.78 -3.74 19.00
CA TYR A 159 0.65 -2.89 17.82
C TYR A 159 -0.80 -2.46 17.67
N GLU A 160 -1.04 -1.28 17.12
CA GLU A 160 -2.38 -0.76 16.88
C GLU A 160 -2.63 -0.39 15.42
N LYS A 161 -3.91 -0.41 15.04
CA LYS A 161 -4.45 0.27 13.87
C LYS A 161 -5.41 1.34 14.35
N ALA A 162 -5.26 2.54 13.82
CA ALA A 162 -6.08 3.67 14.19
C ALA A 162 -6.57 4.44 12.97
N PHE A 163 -7.63 5.18 13.17
CA PHE A 163 -8.27 6.01 12.15
C PHE A 163 -8.25 7.46 12.60
N ALA A 164 -8.07 8.36 11.66
CA ALA A 164 -8.18 9.79 11.89
C ALA A 164 -8.80 10.47 10.67
N SER A 165 -9.48 11.56 10.91
CA SER A 165 -9.98 12.44 9.86
C SER A 165 -9.57 13.87 10.14
N CYS A 166 -9.39 14.67 9.08
CA CYS A 166 -9.11 16.10 9.21
C CYS A 166 -9.56 16.87 7.97
N ASP A 167 -9.68 18.18 8.11
CA ASP A 167 -9.93 19.05 6.97
C ASP A 167 -8.65 19.24 6.15
N VAL A 168 -7.50 19.43 6.82
CA VAL A 168 -6.20 19.62 6.17
C VAL A 168 -5.14 18.71 6.80
N LEU A 169 -4.56 17.83 5.99
CA LEU A 169 -3.38 17.06 6.35
C LEU A 169 -2.13 17.79 5.83
N VAL A 170 -1.17 18.05 6.71
CA VAL A 170 0.14 18.60 6.35
C VAL A 170 1.20 17.51 6.54
N ILE A 171 1.94 17.18 5.47
CA ILE A 171 2.94 16.13 5.47
C ILE A 171 4.34 16.72 5.41
N GLY A 172 5.07 16.61 6.52
CA GLY A 172 6.39 17.22 6.73
C GLY A 172 6.31 18.56 7.45
N SER A 173 7.14 18.75 8.46
CA SER A 173 7.17 19.92 9.33
C SER A 173 8.37 20.87 9.11
N GLY A 174 8.94 20.84 7.91
CA GLY A 174 9.92 21.87 7.50
C GLY A 174 9.28 23.26 7.45
N PRO A 175 10.05 24.31 7.07
CA PRO A 175 9.54 25.69 7.06
C PRO A 175 8.24 25.85 6.25
N ALA A 176 8.09 25.14 5.14
CA ALA A 176 6.86 25.16 4.35
C ALA A 176 5.68 24.50 5.10
N GLY A 177 5.91 23.34 5.72
CA GLY A 177 4.86 22.60 6.44
C GLY A 177 4.36 23.33 7.69
N ILE A 178 5.27 23.89 8.50
CA ILE A 178 4.89 24.71 9.67
C ILE A 178 4.02 25.90 9.25
N MET A 179 4.41 26.62 8.20
CA MET A 179 3.62 27.75 7.72
C MET A 179 2.28 27.31 7.13
N ALA A 180 2.24 26.14 6.48
CA ALA A 180 0.99 25.58 5.97
C ALA A 180 0.04 25.21 7.13
N ALA A 181 0.55 24.52 8.15
CA ALA A 181 -0.23 24.13 9.32
C ALA A 181 -0.80 25.36 10.08
N LEU A 182 0.05 26.35 10.37
CA LEU A 182 -0.38 27.60 11.00
C LEU A 182 -1.42 28.35 10.17
N THR A 183 -1.26 28.37 8.84
CA THR A 183 -2.20 29.06 7.95
C THR A 183 -3.57 28.38 7.96
N ALA A 184 -3.60 27.06 7.91
CA ALA A 184 -4.83 26.27 7.99
C ALA A 184 -5.46 26.36 9.39
N ALA A 185 -4.70 26.13 10.43
CA ALA A 185 -5.19 26.13 11.81
C ALA A 185 -5.87 27.43 12.24
N LYS A 186 -5.33 28.59 11.83
CA LYS A 186 -5.90 29.92 12.12
C LYS A 186 -7.28 30.18 11.49
N THR A 187 -7.75 29.30 10.60
CA THR A 187 -9.12 29.39 10.07
C THR A 187 -10.12 28.56 10.87
N GLY A 188 -9.67 27.79 11.86
CA GLY A 188 -10.49 26.93 12.73
C GLY A 188 -10.75 25.53 12.18
N VAL A 189 -10.19 25.18 11.00
CA VAL A 189 -10.32 23.82 10.43
C VAL A 189 -9.47 22.81 11.22
N GLN A 190 -9.86 21.54 11.19
CA GLN A 190 -9.11 20.45 11.81
C GLN A 190 -7.84 20.17 11.01
N VAL A 191 -6.68 20.26 11.65
CA VAL A 191 -5.37 20.08 11.02
C VAL A 191 -4.62 18.91 11.67
N ILE A 192 -4.07 18.04 10.85
CA ILE A 192 -3.08 17.04 11.28
C ILE A 192 -1.74 17.39 10.63
N LEU A 193 -0.68 17.56 11.43
CA LEU A 193 0.69 17.75 10.98
C LEU A 193 1.52 16.50 11.28
N CYS A 194 1.92 15.76 10.22
CA CYS A 194 2.77 14.57 10.34
C CYS A 194 4.24 14.90 10.06
N GLU A 195 5.13 14.40 10.92
CA GLU A 195 6.59 14.49 10.78
C GLU A 195 7.25 13.12 10.98
N GLU A 196 8.08 12.68 10.02
CA GLU A 196 8.78 11.37 10.14
C GLU A 196 9.90 11.37 11.19
N ASP A 197 10.53 12.51 11.42
CA ASP A 197 11.56 12.66 12.45
C ASP A 197 10.93 12.69 13.86
N TYR A 198 11.72 12.44 14.88
CA TYR A 198 11.30 12.57 16.27
C TYR A 198 11.16 14.03 16.74
N ILE A 199 11.63 14.97 15.93
CA ILE A 199 11.52 16.43 16.15
C ILE A 199 10.90 17.10 14.93
N PHE A 200 10.10 18.15 15.17
CA PHE A 200 9.60 19.01 14.12
C PHE A 200 10.65 20.00 13.65
N GLY A 201 10.51 20.54 12.41
CA GLY A 201 11.31 21.62 11.87
C GLY A 201 12.14 21.29 10.62
N GLY A 202 12.24 19.98 10.27
CA GLY A 202 13.00 19.55 9.10
C GLY A 202 14.43 20.13 9.07
N ARG A 203 14.84 20.70 7.93
CA ARG A 203 16.19 21.24 7.72
C ARG A 203 16.58 22.40 8.66
N LEU A 204 15.62 23.15 9.25
CA LEU A 204 15.93 24.23 10.19
C LEU A 204 16.65 23.74 11.45
N ASN A 205 16.52 22.44 11.78
CA ASN A 205 17.28 21.82 12.87
C ASN A 205 18.75 21.57 12.53
N SER A 206 19.06 21.42 11.24
CA SER A 206 20.38 21.04 10.72
C SER A 206 21.17 22.20 10.14
N GLU A 207 20.55 23.35 9.89
CA GLU A 207 21.19 24.49 9.24
C GLU A 207 21.31 25.72 10.17
N ASN A 208 22.30 26.55 9.88
CA ASN A 208 22.52 27.85 10.51
C ASN A 208 21.84 28.92 9.64
N VAL A 209 20.54 29.10 9.85
CA VAL A 209 19.74 30.07 9.13
C VAL A 209 18.81 30.77 10.13
N ASP A 210 18.63 32.08 9.96
CA ASP A 210 17.73 32.87 10.81
C ASP A 210 16.35 32.99 10.17
N VAL A 211 15.31 32.96 11.01
CA VAL A 211 13.92 33.24 10.64
C VAL A 211 13.38 34.28 11.63
N ASP A 212 12.88 35.40 11.14
CA ASP A 212 12.45 36.57 11.95
C ASP A 212 13.51 37.03 12.95
N GLY A 213 14.79 37.04 12.53
CA GLY A 213 15.92 37.51 13.33
C GLY A 213 16.31 36.60 14.50
N GLN A 214 15.86 35.36 14.54
CA GLN A 214 16.25 34.33 15.51
C GLN A 214 16.69 33.05 14.81
N PRO A 215 17.52 32.19 15.47
CA PRO A 215 17.92 30.92 14.89
C PRO A 215 16.72 30.05 14.49
N GLY A 216 16.77 29.45 13.30
CA GLY A 216 15.66 28.72 12.70
C GLY A 216 15.11 27.61 13.59
N HIS A 217 15.97 26.88 14.32
CA HIS A 217 15.54 25.85 15.26
C HIS A 217 14.77 26.42 16.47
N THR A 218 15.10 27.64 16.94
CA THR A 218 14.37 28.34 18.01
C THR A 218 13.00 28.80 17.51
N TRP A 219 12.94 29.36 16.31
CA TRP A 219 11.69 29.71 15.65
C TRP A 219 10.75 28.50 15.52
N VAL A 220 11.29 27.34 15.13
CA VAL A 220 10.53 26.07 15.04
C VAL A 220 9.91 25.73 16.39
N GLN A 221 10.68 25.72 17.49
CA GLN A 221 10.20 25.39 18.82
C GLN A 221 9.01 26.28 19.23
N GLN A 222 9.10 27.59 18.97
CA GLN A 222 8.02 28.55 19.25
C GLN A 222 6.77 28.24 18.42
N LYS A 223 6.94 27.93 17.13
CA LYS A 223 5.82 27.69 16.21
C LYS A 223 5.13 26.35 16.45
N ILE A 224 5.86 25.34 16.80
CA ILE A 224 5.26 24.06 17.21
C ILE A 224 4.50 24.22 18.52
N LYS A 225 5.05 24.95 19.50
CA LYS A 225 4.30 25.27 20.72
C LYS A 225 3.00 26.04 20.40
N GLU A 226 3.05 27.03 19.47
CA GLU A 226 1.84 27.74 19.01
C GLU A 226 0.80 26.79 18.41
N LEU A 227 1.23 25.78 17.65
CA LEU A 227 0.35 24.76 17.06
C LEU A 227 -0.22 23.79 18.11
N ASP A 228 0.60 23.33 19.03
CA ASP A 228 0.18 22.39 20.09
C ASP A 228 -0.82 23.01 21.09
N GLU A 229 -0.83 24.34 21.22
CA GLU A 229 -1.80 25.08 22.04
C GLU A 229 -3.16 25.28 21.35
N MET A 230 -3.31 24.87 20.07
CA MET A 230 -4.55 24.99 19.31
C MET A 230 -5.37 23.70 19.38
N ASP A 231 -6.60 23.75 19.89
CA ASP A 231 -7.50 22.59 20.03
C ASP A 231 -7.85 21.90 18.71
N ASN A 232 -7.74 22.63 17.59
CA ASN A 232 -8.03 22.12 16.24
C ASN A 232 -6.78 21.59 15.50
N VAL A 233 -5.66 21.41 16.20
CA VAL A 233 -4.40 20.89 15.61
C VAL A 233 -3.93 19.66 16.33
N ARG A 234 -3.54 18.65 15.56
CA ARG A 234 -2.83 17.47 16.06
C ARG A 234 -1.45 17.39 15.43
N CYS A 235 -0.41 17.56 16.24
CA CYS A 235 0.98 17.39 15.84
C CYS A 235 1.43 15.94 16.09
N MET A 236 1.91 15.25 15.05
CA MET A 236 2.34 13.85 15.10
C MET A 236 3.80 13.73 14.66
N SER A 237 4.74 13.73 15.62
CA SER A 237 6.14 13.39 15.35
C SER A 237 6.32 11.87 15.21
N ARG A 238 7.48 11.40 14.75
CA ARG A 238 7.78 9.98 14.50
C ARG A 238 6.76 9.29 13.61
N THR A 239 6.00 10.07 12.81
CA THR A 239 4.88 9.60 12.00
C THR A 239 5.19 9.78 10.53
N THR A 240 5.54 8.70 9.87
CA THR A 240 5.82 8.67 8.43
C THR A 240 4.55 8.41 7.64
N VAL A 241 4.12 9.34 6.80
CA VAL A 241 3.06 9.08 5.82
C VAL A 241 3.63 8.18 4.71
N THR A 242 3.20 6.94 4.69
CA THR A 242 3.79 5.88 3.86
C THR A 242 3.07 5.67 2.53
N GLY A 243 1.83 6.11 2.42
CA GLY A 243 1.03 5.92 1.22
C GLY A 243 -0.04 6.98 1.03
N ALA A 244 -0.31 7.29 -0.25
CA ALA A 244 -1.42 8.12 -0.68
C ALA A 244 -2.33 7.29 -1.60
N TYR A 245 -3.64 7.35 -1.37
CA TYR A 245 -4.65 6.51 -2.02
C TYR A 245 -5.87 7.34 -2.43
N ASP A 246 -6.77 6.72 -3.17
CA ASP A 246 -8.00 7.37 -3.62
C ASP A 246 -8.89 7.86 -2.45
N GLY A 247 -9.75 8.84 -2.73
CA GLY A 247 -10.71 9.36 -1.75
C GLY A 247 -10.09 10.15 -0.60
N GLY A 248 -8.91 10.76 -0.80
CA GLY A 248 -8.23 11.53 0.25
C GLY A 248 -7.68 10.68 1.40
N THR A 249 -7.47 9.39 1.16
CA THR A 249 -6.96 8.44 2.15
C THR A 249 -5.45 8.36 2.14
N TYR A 250 -4.84 8.42 3.33
CA TYR A 250 -3.40 8.32 3.55
C TYR A 250 -3.10 7.27 4.61
N ALA A 251 -2.08 6.45 4.35
CA ALA A 251 -1.54 5.54 5.36
C ALA A 251 -0.32 6.19 6.03
N ALA A 252 -0.24 6.07 7.34
CA ALA A 252 0.92 6.51 8.10
C ALA A 252 1.33 5.48 9.15
N VAL A 253 2.61 5.45 9.49
CA VAL A 253 3.15 4.64 10.59
C VAL A 253 3.77 5.57 11.61
N GLU A 254 3.26 5.50 12.81
CA GLU A 254 3.79 6.18 13.99
C GLU A 254 4.65 5.21 14.81
N ARG A 255 5.88 5.60 15.11
CA ARG A 255 6.80 4.87 16.00
C ARG A 255 6.56 5.33 17.44
N VAL A 256 5.61 4.67 18.12
CA VAL A 256 5.09 5.14 19.42
C VAL A 256 6.11 4.93 20.54
N SER A 257 6.72 3.75 20.64
CA SER A 257 7.57 3.41 21.78
C SER A 257 8.96 2.88 21.45
N HIS A 258 9.45 3.05 20.21
CA HIS A 258 10.82 2.68 19.81
C HIS A 258 11.91 3.41 20.64
N HIS A 259 11.58 4.56 21.23
CA HIS A 259 12.46 5.43 22.02
C HIS A 259 12.29 5.25 23.54
N VAL A 260 11.46 4.31 23.99
CA VAL A 260 11.16 4.06 25.40
C VAL A 260 11.87 2.80 25.87
N ALA A 261 12.70 2.93 26.90
CA ALA A 261 13.48 1.80 27.44
C ALA A 261 12.61 0.79 28.17
N GLU A 262 11.76 1.27 29.10
CA GLU A 262 10.80 0.48 29.86
C GLU A 262 9.41 0.95 29.45
N LYS A 263 8.70 0.15 28.68
CA LYS A 263 7.37 0.47 28.22
C LYS A 263 6.32 -0.30 29.04
N ASP A 264 5.17 0.31 29.19
CA ASP A 264 3.96 -0.38 29.63
C ASP A 264 3.56 -1.43 28.56
N ASP A 265 3.07 -2.60 29.01
CA ASP A 265 2.65 -3.68 28.12
C ASP A 265 1.53 -3.27 27.15
N PHE A 266 0.74 -2.28 27.51
CA PHE A 266 -0.33 -1.72 26.68
C PHE A 266 0.12 -0.59 25.76
N LEU A 267 1.37 -0.13 25.85
CA LEU A 267 1.89 0.90 24.96
C LEU A 267 2.32 0.24 23.63
N PRO A 268 1.73 0.60 22.48
CA PRO A 268 2.11 -0.02 21.21
C PRO A 268 3.55 0.34 20.81
N ILE A 269 4.19 -0.56 20.10
CA ILE A 269 5.48 -0.28 19.44
C ILE A 269 5.27 0.67 18.26
N GLU A 270 4.30 0.34 17.41
CA GLU A 270 3.91 1.12 16.24
C GLU A 270 2.39 1.19 16.15
N ASN A 271 1.92 2.30 15.63
CA ASN A 271 0.52 2.50 15.30
C ASN A 271 0.37 2.72 13.79
N PHE A 272 -0.46 1.93 13.13
CA PHE A 272 -0.75 2.07 11.71
C PHE A 272 -2.02 2.92 11.54
N TRP A 273 -1.83 4.14 11.05
CA TRP A 273 -2.90 5.11 10.84
C TRP A 273 -3.49 5.05 9.44
N ARG A 274 -4.81 5.06 9.36
CA ARG A 274 -5.55 5.45 8.18
C ARG A 274 -6.10 6.86 8.40
N ILE A 275 -5.56 7.84 7.67
CA ILE A 275 -5.95 9.25 7.77
C ILE A 275 -6.76 9.61 6.55
N VAL A 276 -7.96 10.19 6.75
CA VAL A 276 -8.79 10.74 5.67
C VAL A 276 -8.79 12.25 5.76
N ALA A 277 -8.38 12.92 4.69
CA ALA A 277 -8.26 14.37 4.62
C ALA A 277 -9.10 14.96 3.48
N LYS A 278 -9.74 16.10 3.71
CA LYS A 278 -10.44 16.86 2.64
C LYS A 278 -9.45 17.54 1.71
N GLY A 279 -8.31 17.99 2.23
CA GLY A 279 -7.23 18.57 1.46
C GLY A 279 -5.87 18.33 2.10
N VAL A 280 -4.81 18.36 1.29
CA VAL A 280 -3.46 18.00 1.74
C VAL A 280 -2.43 19.02 1.27
N VAL A 281 -1.53 19.41 2.16
CA VAL A 281 -0.28 20.11 1.81
C VAL A 281 0.89 19.16 1.97
N TYR A 282 1.48 18.75 0.85
CA TYR A 282 2.65 17.87 0.82
C TYR A 282 3.94 18.70 0.85
N ALA A 283 4.57 18.75 2.02
CA ALA A 283 5.76 19.54 2.32
C ALA A 283 6.96 18.69 2.77
N ALA A 284 7.09 17.48 2.20
CA ALA A 284 8.07 16.45 2.61
C ALA A 284 9.51 16.73 2.14
N GLY A 285 9.80 17.93 1.69
CA GLY A 285 11.16 18.37 1.43
C GLY A 285 11.83 17.74 0.20
N SER A 286 13.16 17.59 0.26
CA SER A 286 14.00 17.04 -0.79
C SER A 286 15.13 16.22 -0.20
N ILE A 287 15.67 15.29 -0.99
CA ILE A 287 16.76 14.39 -0.63
C ILE A 287 18.01 14.77 -1.42
N GLU A 288 19.15 14.93 -0.73
CA GLU A 288 20.42 15.21 -1.38
C GLU A 288 20.93 13.98 -2.14
N ARG A 289 21.45 14.17 -3.36
CA ARG A 289 21.98 13.11 -4.20
C ARG A 289 23.50 13.13 -4.26
N SER A 290 24.11 11.97 -4.44
CA SER A 290 25.53 11.81 -4.64
C SER A 290 25.95 12.10 -6.08
N VAL A 291 27.26 12.17 -6.31
CA VAL A 291 27.94 12.11 -7.61
C VAL A 291 28.66 10.77 -7.72
N ALA A 292 28.59 10.09 -8.86
CA ALA A 292 29.26 8.82 -9.06
C ALA A 292 30.73 9.03 -9.50
N PHE A 293 31.70 8.62 -8.70
CA PHE A 293 33.14 8.63 -9.00
C PHE A 293 33.81 7.37 -8.46
N GLN A 294 35.07 7.14 -8.84
CA GLN A 294 35.71 5.88 -8.46
C GLN A 294 35.90 5.74 -6.95
N ASN A 295 35.44 4.61 -6.40
CA ASN A 295 35.46 4.29 -4.98
C ASN A 295 34.64 5.25 -4.10
N ASN A 296 33.58 5.85 -4.61
CA ASN A 296 32.69 6.74 -3.86
C ASN A 296 31.84 6.03 -2.77
N ASP A 297 32.16 4.79 -2.47
CA ASP A 297 31.49 3.93 -1.50
C ASP A 297 32.26 3.75 -0.17
N ARG A 298 33.39 4.41 0.00
CA ARG A 298 34.27 4.21 1.17
C ARG A 298 33.70 4.83 2.45
N PRO A 299 33.86 4.17 3.63
CA PRO A 299 33.52 4.80 4.90
C PRO A 299 34.26 6.14 5.06
N GLY A 300 33.52 7.18 5.45
CA GLY A 300 34.01 8.56 5.52
C GLY A 300 33.57 9.45 4.37
N ILE A 301 32.78 8.90 3.42
CA ILE A 301 32.11 9.69 2.40
C ILE A 301 30.64 9.87 2.85
N PHE A 302 30.23 11.13 2.99
CA PHE A 302 28.90 11.53 3.43
C PHE A 302 28.25 12.48 2.42
N MET A 303 26.93 12.58 2.44
CA MET A 303 26.25 13.73 1.86
C MET A 303 26.60 14.99 2.65
N ALA A 304 26.74 16.12 1.98
CA ALA A 304 27.15 17.36 2.60
C ALA A 304 26.12 17.85 3.64
N SER A 305 24.83 17.67 3.36
CA SER A 305 23.75 17.97 4.32
C SER A 305 23.81 17.08 5.56
N ALA A 306 24.15 15.82 5.41
CA ALA A 306 24.27 14.90 6.53
C ALA A 306 25.40 15.28 7.48
N VAL A 307 26.53 15.76 6.93
CA VAL A 307 27.63 16.31 7.76
C VAL A 307 27.13 17.48 8.60
N ARG A 308 26.36 18.41 8.03
CA ARG A 308 25.73 19.52 8.78
C ARG A 308 24.74 18.99 9.81
N GLY A 309 23.92 18.00 9.44
CA GLY A 309 22.97 17.39 10.34
C GLY A 309 23.64 16.77 11.56
N TYR A 310 24.69 15.97 11.37
CA TYR A 310 25.45 15.38 12.47
C TYR A 310 26.15 16.44 13.34
N LEU A 311 26.70 17.48 12.73
CA LEU A 311 27.35 18.55 13.45
C LEU A 311 26.35 19.39 14.28
N ASN A 312 25.33 19.92 13.63
CA ASN A 312 24.44 20.91 14.26
C ASN A 312 23.42 20.27 15.20
N ARG A 313 22.86 19.13 14.82
CA ARG A 313 21.87 18.42 15.65
C ARG A 313 22.51 17.71 16.83
N TYR A 314 23.61 17.00 16.59
CA TYR A 314 24.21 16.08 17.55
C TYR A 314 25.58 16.51 18.08
N GLY A 315 26.20 17.55 17.52
CA GLY A 315 27.54 18.00 17.90
C GLY A 315 28.65 17.02 17.54
N VAL A 316 28.45 16.17 16.52
CA VAL A 316 29.42 15.13 16.16
C VAL A 316 29.94 15.30 14.73
N VAL A 317 31.20 14.96 14.52
CA VAL A 317 31.87 14.99 13.22
C VAL A 317 32.69 13.72 13.02
N TYR A 318 32.69 13.23 11.78
CA TYR A 318 33.55 12.13 11.36
C TYR A 318 34.92 12.66 10.87
N GLY A 319 35.97 12.42 11.64
CA GLY A 319 37.30 12.83 11.27
C GLY A 319 37.70 14.27 11.67
N LYS A 320 38.89 14.70 11.25
CA LYS A 320 39.48 16.01 11.61
C LYS A 320 39.85 16.86 10.39
N LYS A 321 39.91 16.21 9.21
CA LYS A 321 40.36 16.83 7.97
C LYS A 321 39.38 16.53 6.86
N ALA A 322 38.63 17.53 6.45
CA ALA A 322 37.53 17.41 5.51
C ALA A 322 37.88 17.94 4.13
N VAL A 323 37.31 17.29 3.12
CA VAL A 323 37.16 17.83 1.75
C VAL A 323 35.71 17.92 1.42
N ILE A 324 35.25 18.97 0.77
CA ILE A 324 33.90 19.13 0.28
C ILE A 324 33.92 19.06 -1.24
N PHE A 325 33.05 18.29 -1.85
CA PHE A 325 32.91 18.17 -3.29
C PHE A 325 31.48 18.43 -3.71
N GLY A 326 31.27 19.42 -4.57
CA GLY A 326 29.95 19.80 -5.00
C GLY A 326 29.86 20.36 -6.41
N ASN A 327 28.61 20.55 -6.85
CA ASN A 327 28.24 21.19 -8.12
C ASN A 327 27.19 22.28 -7.91
N ASN A 328 27.00 22.73 -6.66
CA ASN A 328 25.95 23.65 -6.25
C ASN A 328 26.44 24.51 -5.08
N ASN A 329 25.70 25.59 -4.77
CA ASN A 329 26.08 26.51 -3.71
C ASN A 329 25.82 25.99 -2.30
N ASP A 330 24.88 25.03 -2.13
CA ASP A 330 24.53 24.52 -0.81
C ASP A 330 25.70 23.76 -0.13
N ALA A 331 26.55 23.10 -0.95
CA ALA A 331 27.73 22.39 -0.45
C ALA A 331 28.69 23.30 0.35
N PHE A 332 28.74 24.59 0.03
CA PHE A 332 29.63 25.54 0.72
C PHE A 332 29.27 25.77 2.19
N LYS A 333 27.98 25.74 2.52
CA LYS A 333 27.51 25.85 3.90
C LYS A 333 28.15 24.80 4.82
N THR A 334 28.42 23.59 4.29
CA THR A 334 29.09 22.51 5.02
C THR A 334 30.55 22.85 5.34
N ALA A 335 31.25 23.50 4.42
CA ALA A 335 32.61 23.95 4.69
C ALA A 335 32.64 25.01 5.79
N SER A 336 31.74 25.99 5.72
CA SER A 336 31.65 27.06 6.73
C SER A 336 31.30 26.53 8.11
N ASP A 337 30.32 25.59 8.19
CA ASP A 337 29.90 24.98 9.46
C ASP A 337 31.03 24.16 10.08
N LEU A 338 31.76 23.36 9.31
CA LEU A 338 32.88 22.57 9.78
C LEU A 338 34.05 23.47 10.26
N GLN A 339 34.36 24.50 9.50
CA GLN A 339 35.42 25.46 9.85
C GLN A 339 35.12 26.20 11.17
N SER A 340 33.89 26.62 11.38
CA SER A 340 33.44 27.28 12.62
C SER A 340 33.59 26.40 13.86
N HIS A 341 33.64 25.07 13.68
CA HIS A 341 33.88 24.10 14.76
C HIS A 341 35.31 23.55 14.80
N GLY A 342 36.26 24.21 14.12
CA GLY A 342 37.69 23.90 14.18
C GLY A 342 38.11 22.66 13.37
N ILE A 343 37.30 22.23 12.40
CA ILE A 343 37.67 21.15 11.47
C ILE A 343 38.46 21.73 10.30
N GLU A 344 39.63 21.15 10.00
CA GLU A 344 40.46 21.55 8.87
C GLU A 344 39.80 21.28 7.54
N ILE A 345 39.58 22.30 6.71
CA ILE A 345 39.11 22.15 5.35
C ILE A 345 40.32 22.02 4.42
N ALA A 346 40.66 20.79 4.04
CA ALA A 346 41.79 20.50 3.17
C ALA A 346 41.54 20.90 1.71
N GLY A 347 40.29 21.10 1.32
CA GLY A 347 39.90 21.60 0.02
C GLY A 347 38.40 21.63 -0.19
N TYR A 348 37.97 22.64 -0.93
CA TYR A 348 36.65 22.76 -1.50
C TYR A 348 36.73 22.54 -3.00
N ILE A 349 36.11 21.49 -3.50
CA ILE A 349 36.17 21.08 -4.91
C ILE A 349 34.81 21.44 -5.54
N ASP A 350 34.82 22.42 -6.46
CA ASP A 350 33.63 22.81 -7.21
C ASP A 350 33.80 22.40 -8.68
N SER A 351 32.86 21.60 -9.17
CA SER A 351 32.91 21.19 -10.58
C SER A 351 32.63 22.32 -11.57
N ARG A 352 32.03 23.41 -11.09
CA ARG A 352 31.76 24.62 -11.87
C ARG A 352 33.00 25.49 -11.99
N LYS A 353 33.29 26.00 -13.18
CA LYS A 353 34.42 26.91 -13.44
C LYS A 353 34.13 28.34 -13.00
N ASP A 354 32.88 28.72 -13.09
CA ASP A 354 32.33 30.07 -12.86
C ASP A 354 31.71 30.22 -11.46
N SER A 355 32.09 29.37 -10.53
CA SER A 355 31.61 29.44 -9.15
C SER A 355 32.14 30.70 -8.46
N GLU A 356 31.24 31.43 -7.79
CA GLU A 356 31.58 32.66 -7.04
C GLU A 356 31.97 32.38 -5.58
N VAL A 357 32.12 31.09 -5.22
CA VAL A 357 32.46 30.69 -3.85
C VAL A 357 33.84 31.19 -3.45
N GLU A 358 33.95 31.83 -2.28
CA GLU A 358 35.18 32.32 -1.66
C GLU A 358 35.25 31.87 -0.19
N GLY A 359 36.48 31.61 0.32
CA GLY A 359 36.69 31.18 1.71
C GLY A 359 38.17 31.10 2.05
N ASP A 360 38.47 31.01 3.35
CA ASP A 360 39.84 30.97 3.89
C ASP A 360 40.49 29.56 3.85
N PHE A 361 40.11 28.77 2.86
CA PHE A 361 40.63 27.41 2.63
C PHE A 361 40.89 27.19 1.12
N PRO A 362 41.65 26.15 0.73
CA PRO A 362 41.92 25.87 -0.67
C PRO A 362 40.65 25.59 -1.46
N ILE A 363 40.39 26.36 -2.54
CA ILE A 363 39.23 26.20 -3.42
C ILE A 363 39.74 25.80 -4.81
N TYR A 364 39.18 24.73 -5.37
CA TYR A 364 39.49 24.17 -6.69
C TYR A 364 38.25 24.24 -7.59
N LYS A 365 38.14 25.32 -8.38
CA LYS A 365 37.04 25.55 -9.31
C LYS A 365 37.27 24.78 -10.63
N GLY A 366 36.23 24.26 -11.25
CA GLY A 366 36.30 23.44 -12.45
C GLY A 366 37.03 22.12 -12.25
N ALA A 367 37.03 21.58 -11.03
CA ALA A 367 37.70 20.35 -10.65
C ALA A 367 36.74 19.29 -10.10
N CYS A 368 37.09 18.02 -10.23
CA CYS A 368 36.30 16.90 -9.76
C CYS A 368 37.16 15.92 -8.93
N VAL A 369 36.57 15.30 -7.94
CA VAL A 369 37.11 14.12 -7.27
C VAL A 369 37.00 12.93 -8.22
N THR A 370 38.15 12.39 -8.64
CA THR A 370 38.19 11.27 -9.61
C THR A 370 38.36 9.92 -8.95
N ASN A 371 39.01 9.86 -7.77
CA ASN A 371 39.24 8.61 -7.07
C ASN A 371 39.47 8.85 -5.56
N VAL A 372 39.06 7.85 -4.76
CA VAL A 372 39.27 7.79 -3.32
C VAL A 372 40.09 6.55 -2.97
N SER A 373 41.14 6.71 -2.18
CA SER A 373 42.00 5.64 -1.67
C SER A 373 41.74 5.38 -0.17
N GLY A 374 41.93 4.15 0.24
CA GLY A 374 41.60 3.62 1.57
C GLY A 374 40.64 2.47 1.51
N ARG A 375 40.69 1.50 2.43
CA ARG A 375 39.79 0.34 2.47
C ARG A 375 38.72 0.51 3.55
N MET A 376 39.12 0.71 4.79
CA MET A 376 38.22 0.82 5.95
C MET A 376 37.92 2.29 6.32
N GLY A 377 38.27 3.20 5.47
CA GLY A 377 38.10 4.65 5.60
C GLY A 377 38.89 5.36 4.55
N ILE A 378 38.57 6.62 4.33
CA ILE A 378 39.32 7.50 3.41
C ILE A 378 40.71 7.77 3.97
N LYS A 379 41.71 7.82 3.09
CA LYS A 379 43.07 8.26 3.37
C LYS A 379 43.51 9.43 2.47
N GLN A 380 43.16 9.35 1.19
CA GLN A 380 43.59 10.33 0.21
C GLN A 380 42.60 10.37 -0.96
N LEU A 381 42.38 11.53 -1.50
CA LEU A 381 41.56 11.84 -2.65
C LEU A 381 42.44 12.23 -3.85
N GLU A 382 42.11 11.77 -5.04
CA GLU A 382 42.64 12.27 -6.29
C GLU A 382 41.65 13.27 -6.89
N VAL A 383 42.11 14.48 -7.14
CA VAL A 383 41.33 15.57 -7.75
C VAL A 383 41.94 15.91 -9.10
N THR A 384 41.11 16.01 -10.11
CA THR A 384 41.53 16.39 -11.47
C THR A 384 40.81 17.66 -11.87
N ASP A 385 41.56 18.66 -12.30
CA ASP A 385 41.02 19.92 -12.84
C ASP A 385 40.64 19.82 -14.32
N SER A 386 40.04 20.88 -14.84
CA SER A 386 39.60 20.96 -16.25
C SER A 386 40.71 20.86 -17.28
N ASN A 387 41.98 21.05 -16.87
CA ASN A 387 43.18 20.95 -17.71
C ASN A 387 43.79 19.54 -17.67
N GLY A 388 43.18 18.63 -16.88
CA GLY A 388 43.65 17.26 -16.68
C GLY A 388 44.79 17.15 -15.62
N SER A 389 45.13 18.23 -14.89
CA SER A 389 46.13 18.20 -13.86
C SER A 389 45.63 17.49 -12.63
N LYS A 390 46.42 16.56 -12.09
CA LYS A 390 46.02 15.71 -10.97
C LYS A 390 46.70 16.18 -9.67
N ARG A 391 45.90 16.21 -8.62
CA ARG A 391 46.35 16.50 -7.24
C ARG A 391 45.90 15.40 -6.30
N LYS A 392 46.68 15.17 -5.26
CA LYS A 392 46.34 14.26 -4.17
C LYS A 392 46.16 15.08 -2.89
N ILE A 393 45.04 14.91 -2.25
CA ILE A 393 44.65 15.58 -1.01
C ILE A 393 44.41 14.53 0.06
N ASN A 394 45.11 14.62 1.18
CA ASN A 394 44.89 13.76 2.33
C ASN A 394 43.69 14.27 3.10
N ALA A 395 42.75 13.40 3.39
CA ALA A 395 41.57 13.70 4.17
C ALA A 395 41.01 12.40 4.81
N ASP A 396 40.22 12.54 5.86
CA ASP A 396 39.49 11.46 6.51
C ASP A 396 37.98 11.59 6.41
N LEU A 397 37.49 12.73 5.91
CA LEU A 397 36.10 13.03 5.60
C LEU A 397 35.95 13.61 4.19
N LEU A 398 35.03 13.11 3.41
CA LEU A 398 34.59 13.71 2.14
C LEU A 398 33.10 13.98 2.21
N ALA A 399 32.69 15.24 2.13
CA ALA A 399 31.32 15.67 2.03
C ALA A 399 30.96 15.90 0.56
N VAL A 400 29.91 15.21 0.04
CA VAL A 400 29.53 15.26 -1.38
C VAL A 400 28.15 15.85 -1.53
N SER A 401 27.98 16.79 -2.46
CA SER A 401 26.68 17.32 -2.85
C SER A 401 26.53 17.32 -4.37
N GLY A 402 25.65 16.47 -4.89
CA GLY A 402 25.27 16.42 -6.31
C GLY A 402 24.01 17.21 -6.63
N GLY A 403 23.47 17.93 -5.64
CA GLY A 403 22.19 18.64 -5.70
C GLY A 403 21.06 17.92 -4.99
N TRP A 404 19.85 18.42 -5.13
CA TRP A 404 18.68 18.01 -4.38
C TRP A 404 17.59 17.43 -5.29
N ASN A 405 16.97 16.35 -4.85
CA ASN A 405 15.82 15.73 -5.50
C ASN A 405 14.56 16.02 -4.67
N PRO A 406 13.58 16.76 -5.18
CA PRO A 406 12.26 16.86 -4.57
C PRO A 406 11.66 15.50 -4.24
N THR A 407 11.03 15.37 -3.09
CA THR A 407 10.36 14.11 -2.69
C THR A 407 9.03 14.03 -3.44
N VAL A 408 8.99 13.25 -4.52
CA VAL A 408 7.82 13.12 -5.43
C VAL A 408 6.99 11.86 -5.16
N HIS A 409 7.36 11.05 -4.18
CA HIS A 409 6.86 9.68 -4.00
C HIS A 409 5.34 9.61 -3.83
N LEU A 410 4.76 10.38 -2.88
CA LEU A 410 3.32 10.32 -2.61
C LEU A 410 2.48 10.83 -3.79
N THR A 411 2.99 11.76 -4.57
CA THR A 411 2.30 12.20 -5.80
C THR A 411 2.28 11.09 -6.85
N CYS A 412 3.37 10.30 -6.96
CA CYS A 412 3.43 9.16 -7.86
C CYS A 412 2.47 8.03 -7.44
N HIS A 413 2.20 7.85 -6.13
CA HIS A 413 1.20 6.88 -5.64
C HIS A 413 -0.19 7.15 -6.23
N MET A 414 -0.50 8.42 -6.47
CA MET A 414 -1.76 8.88 -7.05
C MET A 414 -1.69 9.06 -8.57
N ASN A 415 -0.78 8.35 -9.25
CA ASN A 415 -0.52 8.46 -10.69
C ASN A 415 0.02 9.81 -11.17
N GLY A 416 0.49 10.68 -10.27
CA GLY A 416 1.20 11.90 -10.63
C GLY A 416 2.51 11.57 -11.35
N ARG A 417 2.73 12.19 -12.51
CA ARG A 417 3.97 12.07 -13.27
C ARG A 417 4.77 13.34 -13.12
N PRO A 418 5.90 13.30 -12.38
CA PRO A 418 6.73 14.48 -12.22
C PRO A 418 7.41 14.85 -13.54
N GLU A 419 7.61 16.15 -13.74
CA GLU A 419 8.27 16.72 -14.89
C GLU A 419 9.70 17.13 -14.58
N TRP A 420 10.58 17.03 -15.58
CA TRP A 420 11.96 17.43 -15.45
C TRP A 420 12.11 18.96 -15.50
N ASN A 421 12.85 19.54 -14.56
CA ASN A 421 13.19 20.95 -14.50
C ASN A 421 14.71 21.16 -14.64
N ASP A 422 15.14 21.70 -15.79
CA ASP A 422 16.56 21.91 -16.09
C ASP A 422 17.25 22.90 -15.14
N LYS A 423 16.51 23.91 -14.64
CA LYS A 423 17.09 24.96 -13.78
C LYS A 423 17.59 24.42 -12.44
N ILE A 424 16.92 23.39 -11.93
CA ILE A 424 17.30 22.74 -10.67
C ILE A 424 17.83 21.32 -10.87
N SER A 425 17.88 20.88 -12.14
CA SER A 425 18.35 19.54 -12.55
C SER A 425 17.64 18.41 -11.77
N SER A 426 16.29 18.48 -11.65
CA SER A 426 15.49 17.54 -10.87
C SER A 426 14.08 17.39 -11.40
N PHE A 427 13.44 16.28 -11.05
CA PHE A 427 12.01 16.10 -11.27
C PHE A 427 11.20 16.84 -10.20
N ILE A 428 10.14 17.51 -10.61
CA ILE A 428 9.17 18.19 -9.74
C ILE A 428 7.75 17.69 -9.99
N PRO A 429 6.90 17.66 -8.98
CA PRO A 429 5.49 17.36 -9.17
C PRO A 429 4.80 18.42 -10.03
N VAL A 430 3.86 18.01 -10.87
CA VAL A 430 3.07 18.94 -11.67
C VAL A 430 1.94 19.52 -10.82
N PRO A 431 1.84 20.85 -10.68
CA PRO A 431 0.78 21.48 -9.89
C PRO A 431 -0.62 21.10 -10.39
N GLY A 432 -1.55 20.83 -9.47
CA GLY A 432 -2.94 20.52 -9.79
C GLY A 432 -3.22 19.16 -10.44
N MET A 433 -2.18 18.32 -10.64
CA MET A 433 -2.35 16.97 -11.23
C MET A 433 -3.14 16.02 -10.32
N ILE A 434 -3.02 16.20 -9.00
CA ILE A 434 -3.70 15.36 -8.02
C ILE A 434 -4.76 16.21 -7.31
N PRO A 435 -6.05 15.89 -7.49
CA PRO A 435 -7.12 16.62 -6.83
C PRO A 435 -6.97 16.58 -5.31
N GLY A 436 -7.11 17.75 -4.66
CA GLY A 436 -7.04 17.90 -3.21
C GLY A 436 -5.63 17.86 -2.60
N LEU A 437 -4.57 17.70 -3.41
CA LEU A 437 -3.18 17.69 -2.94
C LEU A 437 -2.37 18.81 -3.57
N GLU A 438 -1.82 19.69 -2.73
CA GLU A 438 -0.90 20.76 -3.12
C GLU A 438 0.52 20.50 -2.60
N VAL A 439 1.53 20.76 -3.42
CA VAL A 439 2.93 20.50 -3.07
C VAL A 439 3.66 21.79 -2.71
N ALA A 440 4.31 21.83 -1.55
CA ALA A 440 4.94 23.00 -1.00
C ALA A 440 6.45 22.86 -0.74
N GLY A 441 7.17 23.96 -0.78
CA GLY A 441 8.57 24.03 -0.40
C GLY A 441 9.51 23.24 -1.29
N ALA A 442 10.53 22.60 -0.72
CA ALA A 442 11.53 21.87 -1.48
C ALA A 442 10.97 20.65 -2.25
N ALA A 443 9.85 20.10 -1.82
CA ALA A 443 9.12 19.07 -2.58
C ALA A 443 8.56 19.58 -3.91
N SER A 444 8.35 20.88 -4.05
CA SER A 444 7.95 21.56 -5.31
C SER A 444 9.14 22.20 -6.05
N GLY A 445 10.38 21.97 -5.61
CA GLY A 445 11.58 22.52 -6.22
C GLY A 445 11.98 23.92 -5.72
N VAL A 446 11.38 24.41 -4.62
CA VAL A 446 11.70 25.68 -3.97
C VAL A 446 12.67 25.40 -2.81
N PHE A 447 13.95 25.72 -2.95
CA PHE A 447 14.97 25.29 -1.99
C PHE A 447 15.39 26.36 -0.98
N SER A 448 15.16 27.66 -1.24
CA SER A 448 15.50 28.71 -0.25
C SER A 448 14.52 28.74 0.93
N THR A 449 15.00 29.10 2.11
CA THR A 449 14.20 29.15 3.34
C THR A 449 13.04 30.13 3.20
N LYS A 450 13.31 31.36 2.74
CA LYS A 450 12.25 32.37 2.46
C LYS A 450 11.21 31.87 1.44
N GLY A 451 11.69 31.19 0.39
CA GLY A 451 10.82 30.60 -0.62
C GLY A 451 9.93 29.51 -0.05
N CYS A 452 10.47 28.63 0.79
CA CYS A 452 9.70 27.59 1.47
C CYS A 452 8.62 28.15 2.39
N LEU A 453 8.95 29.16 3.22
CA LEU A 453 7.98 29.83 4.10
C LEU A 453 6.79 30.41 3.28
N LYS A 454 7.10 31.14 2.18
CA LYS A 454 6.06 31.67 1.27
C LYS A 454 5.24 30.57 0.60
N SER A 455 5.89 29.51 0.14
CA SER A 455 5.25 28.39 -0.53
C SER A 455 4.24 27.68 0.39
N GLY A 456 4.59 27.49 1.66
CA GLY A 456 3.68 26.90 2.65
C GLY A 456 2.38 27.67 2.81
N VAL A 457 2.47 29.00 3.02
CA VAL A 457 1.29 29.88 3.12
C VAL A 457 0.46 29.84 1.83
N PHE A 458 1.12 29.94 0.68
CA PHE A 458 0.43 29.96 -0.61
C PHE A 458 -0.35 28.66 -0.88
N ARG A 459 0.29 27.50 -0.67
CA ARG A 459 -0.32 26.20 -0.93
C ARG A 459 -1.43 25.86 0.07
N ALA A 460 -1.27 26.22 1.33
CA ALA A 460 -2.35 26.09 2.31
C ALA A 460 -3.58 26.91 1.91
N LYS A 461 -3.37 28.14 1.41
CA LYS A 461 -4.46 28.97 0.88
C LYS A 461 -5.21 28.30 -0.27
N GLU A 462 -4.49 27.68 -1.22
CA GLU A 462 -5.13 26.99 -2.34
C GLU A 462 -5.93 25.77 -1.84
N VAL A 463 -5.40 24.99 -0.88
CA VAL A 463 -6.12 23.87 -0.26
C VAL A 463 -7.39 24.37 0.44
N LEU A 464 -7.29 25.40 1.27
CA LEU A 464 -8.45 25.98 1.97
C LEU A 464 -9.54 26.45 1.00
N LYS A 465 -9.15 27.15 -0.07
CA LYS A 465 -10.06 27.57 -1.13
C LYS A 465 -10.76 26.36 -1.78
N ASN A 466 -10.03 25.29 -2.09
CA ASN A 466 -10.57 24.09 -2.73
C ASN A 466 -11.58 23.36 -1.85
N ILE A 467 -11.43 23.44 -0.52
CA ILE A 467 -12.40 22.86 0.43
C ILE A 467 -13.47 23.88 0.90
N GLY A 468 -13.54 25.05 0.26
CA GLY A 468 -14.60 26.06 0.52
C GLY A 468 -14.40 26.91 1.76
N ILE A 469 -13.18 26.98 2.31
CA ILE A 469 -12.88 27.75 3.52
C ILE A 469 -12.28 29.13 3.19
N ASN A 470 -12.81 30.16 3.82
CA ASN A 470 -12.31 31.54 3.67
C ASN A 470 -10.98 31.72 4.41
N TYR A 471 -9.95 32.09 3.67
CA TYR A 471 -8.62 32.35 4.19
C TYR A 471 -8.48 33.76 4.75
N LYS A 472 -7.92 33.86 5.96
CA LYS A 472 -7.42 35.12 6.52
C LYS A 472 -5.90 35.20 6.25
N SER A 473 -5.41 36.41 5.88
CA SER A 473 -3.99 36.59 5.58
C SER A 473 -3.09 36.15 6.73
N THR A 474 -2.08 35.37 6.44
CA THR A 474 -0.99 34.98 7.36
C THR A 474 0.27 35.68 6.91
N SER A 475 0.96 36.37 7.82
CA SER A 475 2.26 36.98 7.55
C SER A 475 3.31 35.92 7.29
N VAL A 476 4.18 36.15 6.31
CA VAL A 476 5.34 35.30 6.05
C VAL A 476 6.51 35.86 6.85
N PRO A 477 7.18 35.01 7.68
CA PRO A 477 8.39 35.41 8.41
C PRO A 477 9.50 35.86 7.46
N ASP A 478 10.31 36.79 7.90
CA ASP A 478 11.50 37.18 7.13
C ASP A 478 12.62 36.16 7.30
N SER A 479 13.33 35.92 6.22
CA SER A 479 14.49 35.00 6.20
C SER A 479 15.34 35.24 4.97
N GLU A 480 16.52 34.71 4.97
CA GLU A 480 17.42 34.75 3.82
C GLU A 480 16.83 34.02 2.62
N ASN A 481 17.08 34.56 1.43
CA ASN A 481 16.76 33.92 0.15
C ASN A 481 18.06 33.36 -0.44
N GLU A 482 18.51 32.21 0.06
CA GLU A 482 19.79 31.60 -0.28
C GLU A 482 19.85 31.26 -1.79
N PRO A 483 21.02 31.47 -2.42
CA PRO A 483 21.20 31.12 -3.82
C PRO A 483 21.21 29.61 -4.01
N THR A 484 20.48 29.13 -5.02
CA THR A 484 20.28 27.69 -5.29
C THR A 484 20.86 27.27 -6.64
N ALA A 485 21.91 27.98 -7.13
CA ALA A 485 22.52 27.66 -8.40
C ALA A 485 23.19 26.29 -8.41
N ILE A 486 22.94 25.51 -9.46
CA ILE A 486 23.46 24.17 -9.67
C ILE A 486 23.89 23.96 -11.13
N SER A 487 24.92 23.17 -11.34
CA SER A 487 25.30 22.62 -12.67
C SER A 487 25.22 21.10 -12.58
N ALA A 488 24.51 20.45 -13.50
CA ALA A 488 24.32 19.01 -13.48
C ALA A 488 25.67 18.26 -13.56
N LEU A 489 25.90 17.34 -12.64
CA LEU A 489 27.03 16.41 -12.62
C LEU A 489 26.58 15.08 -12.07
N TRP A 490 26.50 14.06 -12.91
CA TRP A 490 25.97 12.74 -12.54
C TRP A 490 27.07 11.74 -12.25
N SER A 491 28.10 11.74 -13.08
CA SER A 491 29.25 10.86 -12.91
C SER A 491 30.54 11.54 -13.37
N VAL A 492 31.65 11.18 -12.71
CA VAL A 492 33.00 11.59 -13.10
C VAL A 492 33.66 10.43 -13.87
N PRO A 493 34.14 10.64 -15.09
CA PRO A 493 34.81 9.60 -15.86
C PRO A 493 35.95 8.93 -15.08
N SER A 494 35.96 7.62 -15.00
CA SER A 494 36.97 6.85 -14.29
C SER A 494 37.17 5.46 -14.91
N LYS A 495 38.35 4.86 -14.66
CA LYS A 495 38.63 3.46 -15.05
C LYS A 495 38.09 2.44 -14.09
N GLY A 496 37.89 2.81 -12.83
CA GLY A 496 37.40 1.95 -11.76
C GLY A 496 35.89 1.87 -11.67
N ARG A 497 35.39 1.32 -10.55
CA ARG A 497 33.97 1.26 -10.26
C ARG A 497 33.49 2.55 -9.59
N SER A 498 32.45 3.14 -10.17
CA SER A 498 31.74 4.30 -9.65
C SER A 498 30.33 3.87 -9.28
N TRP A 499 29.97 3.99 -8.02
CA TRP A 499 28.74 3.47 -7.45
C TRP A 499 27.59 4.46 -7.64
N VAL A 500 26.44 3.92 -8.03
CA VAL A 500 25.19 4.67 -8.19
C VAL A 500 24.20 4.24 -7.12
N ASP A 501 23.96 2.93 -7.00
CA ASP A 501 23.16 2.35 -5.93
C ASP A 501 24.10 1.68 -4.92
N PHE A 502 24.15 2.21 -3.71
CA PHE A 502 25.08 1.76 -2.68
C PHE A 502 24.59 0.50 -1.97
N GLN A 503 23.27 0.30 -1.90
CA GLN A 503 22.69 -0.85 -1.23
C GLN A 503 22.74 -2.09 -2.11
N ASN A 504 22.38 -1.98 -3.40
CA ASN A 504 22.40 -3.09 -4.35
C ASN A 504 23.70 -3.22 -5.15
N ASP A 505 24.71 -2.45 -4.83
CA ASP A 505 26.02 -2.49 -5.50
C ASP A 505 25.94 -2.29 -7.02
N VAL A 506 25.11 -1.34 -7.49
CA VAL A 506 25.00 -1.00 -8.91
C VAL A 506 25.97 0.13 -9.28
N THR A 507 26.71 -0.07 -10.34
CA THR A 507 27.70 0.88 -10.83
C THR A 507 27.26 1.55 -12.13
N VAL A 508 27.95 2.64 -12.51
CA VAL A 508 27.82 3.27 -13.84
C VAL A 508 28.00 2.27 -14.97
N LYS A 509 28.93 1.30 -14.79
CA LYS A 509 29.19 0.24 -15.78
C LYS A 509 28.00 -0.70 -15.93
N ASP A 510 27.30 -1.04 -14.85
CA ASP A 510 26.13 -1.91 -14.88
C ASP A 510 24.96 -1.26 -15.64
N ILE A 511 24.75 0.05 -15.48
CA ILE A 511 23.76 0.79 -16.23
C ILE A 511 24.09 0.83 -17.74
N LYS A 512 25.34 1.11 -18.07
CA LYS A 512 25.80 1.10 -19.48
C LYS A 512 25.73 -0.29 -20.10
N LEU A 513 26.02 -1.35 -19.33
CA LEU A 513 25.85 -2.74 -19.76
C LEU A 513 24.36 -3.07 -20.05
N SER A 514 23.44 -2.59 -19.23
CA SER A 514 22.01 -2.79 -19.51
C SER A 514 21.59 -2.25 -20.88
N VAL A 515 22.12 -1.08 -21.27
CA VAL A 515 21.86 -0.49 -22.59
C VAL A 515 22.46 -1.33 -23.71
N GLN A 516 23.70 -1.84 -23.55
CA GLN A 516 24.33 -2.74 -24.53
C GLN A 516 23.50 -4.02 -24.74
N GLU A 517 22.86 -4.51 -23.71
CA GLU A 517 21.99 -5.70 -23.76
C GLU A 517 20.53 -5.36 -24.07
N ASN A 518 20.27 -4.17 -24.59
CA ASN A 518 18.98 -3.68 -25.08
C ASN A 518 17.91 -3.39 -24.02
N PHE A 519 18.29 -3.31 -22.74
CA PHE A 519 17.40 -2.86 -21.65
C PHE A 519 17.45 -1.32 -21.52
N LYS A 520 16.84 -0.62 -22.47
CA LYS A 520 16.96 0.84 -22.66
C LYS A 520 15.88 1.66 -21.96
N SER A 521 14.80 1.05 -21.45
CA SER A 521 13.79 1.75 -20.67
C SER A 521 14.18 1.76 -19.20
N VAL A 522 13.71 2.78 -18.47
CA VAL A 522 13.95 2.93 -17.02
C VAL A 522 13.55 1.67 -16.26
N GLU A 523 12.34 1.15 -16.51
CA GLU A 523 11.81 0.00 -15.80
C GLU A 523 12.56 -1.30 -16.13
N HIS A 524 13.05 -1.46 -17.36
CA HIS A 524 13.88 -2.62 -17.73
C HIS A 524 15.28 -2.51 -17.14
N MET A 525 15.94 -1.34 -17.24
CA MET A 525 17.24 -1.11 -16.63
C MET A 525 17.20 -1.37 -15.11
N LYS A 526 16.17 -0.85 -14.43
CA LYS A 526 15.93 -1.04 -12.99
C LYS A 526 15.87 -2.54 -12.63
N ARG A 527 15.06 -3.32 -13.33
CA ARG A 527 14.91 -4.77 -13.05
C ARG A 527 16.15 -5.57 -13.41
N TYR A 528 16.83 -5.20 -14.50
CA TYR A 528 18.02 -5.91 -14.94
C TYR A 528 19.23 -5.68 -14.01
N THR A 529 19.38 -4.47 -13.49
CA THR A 529 20.50 -4.10 -12.60
C THR A 529 20.17 -4.23 -11.11
N THR A 530 18.88 -4.37 -10.74
CA THR A 530 18.34 -4.22 -9.38
C THR A 530 18.45 -2.80 -8.80
N GLN A 531 18.72 -1.78 -9.62
CA GLN A 531 18.85 -0.40 -9.18
C GLN A 531 17.54 0.10 -8.54
N GLY A 532 17.62 0.68 -7.34
CA GLY A 532 16.50 1.23 -6.60
C GLY A 532 15.48 0.19 -6.14
N MET A 533 15.86 -1.09 -6.06
CA MET A 533 14.99 -2.19 -5.61
C MET A 533 15.26 -2.63 -4.16
N ALA A 534 16.17 -1.97 -3.47
CA ALA A 534 16.48 -2.22 -2.07
C ALA A 534 15.50 -1.48 -1.12
N PRO A 535 15.56 -1.71 0.21
CA PRO A 535 14.71 -1.01 1.19
C PRO A 535 14.78 0.52 1.18
N ASP A 536 15.86 1.12 0.67
CA ASP A 536 15.98 2.56 0.43
C ASP A 536 15.17 3.04 -0.79
N GLN A 537 14.68 2.11 -1.62
CA GLN A 537 13.87 2.35 -2.83
C GLN A 537 14.54 3.31 -3.82
N GLY A 538 15.86 3.38 -3.81
CA GLY A 538 16.63 4.23 -4.70
C GLY A 538 16.48 5.73 -4.47
N LYS A 539 16.10 6.16 -3.26
CA LYS A 539 15.91 7.58 -2.93
C LYS A 539 17.13 8.45 -3.28
N ASN A 540 18.33 7.92 -3.03
CA ASN A 540 19.58 8.62 -3.35
C ASN A 540 20.05 8.38 -4.79
N SER A 541 19.68 7.28 -5.43
CA SER A 541 20.30 6.77 -6.66
C SER A 541 19.48 6.96 -7.93
N ASN A 542 18.13 7.03 -7.84
CA ASN A 542 17.26 7.00 -9.02
C ASN A 542 17.60 8.07 -10.06
N VAL A 543 17.71 9.34 -9.67
CA VAL A 543 17.94 10.44 -10.63
C VAL A 543 19.31 10.32 -11.30
N VAL A 544 20.33 9.92 -10.54
CA VAL A 544 21.69 9.70 -11.10
C VAL A 544 21.66 8.53 -12.09
N ALA A 545 20.97 7.45 -11.77
CA ALA A 545 20.83 6.30 -12.66
C ALA A 545 20.09 6.65 -13.97
N LEU A 546 19.02 7.44 -13.88
CA LEU A 546 18.25 7.91 -15.02
C LEU A 546 19.09 8.81 -15.95
N ALA A 547 19.87 9.72 -15.38
CA ALA A 547 20.74 10.60 -16.14
C ALA A 547 21.84 9.84 -16.89
N ILE A 548 22.45 8.82 -16.24
CA ILE A 548 23.42 7.94 -16.89
C ILE A 548 22.78 7.10 -18.00
N LEU A 549 21.54 6.62 -17.78
CA LEU A 549 20.77 5.91 -18.78
C LEU A 549 20.44 6.80 -20.00
N ALA A 550 20.03 8.05 -19.74
CA ALA A 550 19.76 9.06 -20.77
C ALA A 550 20.99 9.30 -21.64
N GLU A 551 22.14 9.58 -21.00
CA GLU A 551 23.44 9.72 -21.69
C GLU A 551 23.77 8.49 -22.55
N ALA A 552 23.66 7.29 -22.00
CA ALA A 552 23.99 6.04 -22.66
C ALA A 552 23.06 5.70 -23.83
N THR A 553 21.82 6.20 -23.82
CA THR A 553 20.81 5.98 -24.88
C THR A 553 20.73 7.13 -25.87
N GLY A 554 21.47 8.24 -25.66
CA GLY A 554 21.41 9.44 -26.48
C GLY A 554 20.09 10.21 -26.37
N LYS A 555 19.38 10.09 -25.25
CA LYS A 555 18.12 10.77 -24.95
C LYS A 555 18.32 11.88 -23.92
N THR A 556 17.39 12.81 -23.87
CA THR A 556 17.29 13.72 -22.74
C THR A 556 16.78 12.99 -21.48
N ILE A 557 16.96 13.56 -20.31
CA ILE A 557 16.42 13.01 -19.04
C ILE A 557 14.89 13.04 -19.08
N SER A 558 14.31 14.09 -19.65
CA SER A 558 12.86 14.22 -19.82
C SER A 558 12.27 13.08 -20.68
N GLU A 559 12.89 12.76 -21.81
CA GLU A 559 12.48 11.66 -22.70
C GLU A 559 12.70 10.27 -22.07
N THR A 560 13.72 10.14 -21.24
CA THR A 560 13.99 8.90 -20.50
C THR A 560 12.94 8.66 -19.43
N GLY A 561 12.45 9.74 -18.81
CA GLY A 561 11.44 9.70 -17.76
C GLY A 561 11.97 9.25 -16.40
N THR A 562 11.06 8.97 -15.49
CA THR A 562 11.40 8.52 -14.14
C THR A 562 10.70 7.21 -13.80
N THR A 563 11.18 6.55 -12.74
CA THR A 563 10.51 5.37 -12.17
C THR A 563 9.19 5.77 -11.53
N THR A 564 8.19 4.88 -11.59
CA THR A 564 6.94 5.04 -10.84
C THR A 564 7.16 4.54 -9.42
N PHE A 565 7.07 5.45 -8.45
CA PHE A 565 7.09 5.09 -7.03
C PHE A 565 5.74 4.51 -6.63
N ARG A 566 5.76 3.49 -5.76
CA ARG A 566 4.58 2.80 -5.25
C ARG A 566 4.59 2.81 -3.72
N PRO A 567 3.41 2.76 -3.07
CA PRO A 567 3.37 2.57 -1.63
C PRO A 567 4.00 1.22 -1.24
N PRO A 568 4.60 1.13 -0.04
CA PRO A 568 4.82 2.20 0.93
C PRO A 568 6.07 3.03 0.63
N TYR A 569 6.10 4.29 1.09
CA TYR A 569 7.26 5.19 0.98
C TYR A 569 8.49 4.67 1.73
N THR A 570 8.29 4.06 2.88
CA THR A 570 9.30 3.35 3.67
C THR A 570 8.81 1.94 3.99
N PRO A 571 9.70 0.97 4.24
CA PRO A 571 9.28 -0.34 4.72
C PRO A 571 8.40 -0.25 5.97
N ILE A 572 7.33 -1.03 6.01
CA ILE A 572 6.40 -1.13 7.13
C ILE A 572 6.55 -2.52 7.73
N SER A 573 6.55 -2.63 9.05
CA SER A 573 6.57 -3.92 9.72
C SER A 573 5.26 -4.70 9.43
N ILE A 574 5.38 -6.01 9.25
CA ILE A 574 4.20 -6.88 9.10
C ILE A 574 3.33 -6.80 10.35
N ALA A 575 3.95 -6.65 11.51
CA ALA A 575 3.27 -6.54 12.79
C ALA A 575 2.37 -5.28 12.86
N ALA A 576 2.85 -4.11 12.42
CA ALA A 576 2.03 -2.90 12.35
C ALA A 576 0.83 -3.07 11.42
N MET A 577 1.01 -3.72 10.27
CA MET A 577 -0.09 -4.01 9.34
C MET A 577 -1.06 -5.07 9.87
N GLY A 578 -0.57 -6.03 10.62
CA GLY A 578 -1.37 -7.09 11.26
C GLY A 578 -2.12 -6.60 12.50
N ALA A 579 -1.56 -5.63 13.22
CA ALA A 579 -2.01 -5.16 14.54
C ALA A 579 -2.23 -6.31 15.51
N PHE A 580 -3.45 -6.53 15.99
CA PHE A 580 -3.79 -7.56 16.98
C PHE A 580 -3.68 -9.01 16.48
N SER A 581 -3.43 -9.22 15.19
CA SER A 581 -3.45 -10.55 14.61
C SER A 581 -2.12 -11.27 14.85
N GLN A 582 -2.15 -12.37 15.61
CA GLN A 582 -1.01 -13.24 15.87
C GLN A 582 -1.34 -14.69 15.48
N GLY A 583 -0.35 -15.44 14.98
CA GLY A 583 -0.53 -16.84 14.59
C GLY A 583 -1.67 -17.01 13.60
N GLU A 584 -2.62 -17.87 13.90
CA GLU A 584 -3.82 -18.09 13.08
C GLU A 584 -4.73 -16.86 13.00
N GLY A 585 -4.68 -15.94 13.95
CA GLY A 585 -5.38 -14.67 13.88
C GLY A 585 -4.93 -13.76 12.75
N PHE A 586 -3.71 -13.94 12.22
CA PHE A 586 -3.21 -13.20 11.06
C PHE A 586 -3.87 -13.65 9.75
N ALA A 587 -4.23 -14.92 9.65
CA ALA A 587 -5.01 -15.50 8.57
C ALA A 587 -6.12 -16.37 9.18
N PRO A 588 -7.16 -15.75 9.76
CA PRO A 588 -8.17 -16.48 10.50
C PRO A 588 -8.97 -17.38 9.57
N GLN A 589 -9.27 -18.57 10.06
CA GLN A 589 -10.19 -19.49 9.46
C GLN A 589 -11.50 -19.47 10.24
N ARG A 590 -12.61 -19.46 9.54
CA ARG A 590 -13.95 -19.48 10.13
C ARG A 590 -14.71 -20.73 9.68
N PHE A 591 -15.41 -21.32 10.62
CA PHE A 591 -16.15 -22.54 10.40
C PHE A 591 -17.61 -22.34 10.80
N THR A 592 -18.52 -22.86 9.98
CA THR A 592 -19.94 -22.91 10.35
C THR A 592 -20.18 -24.00 11.38
N THR A 593 -21.32 -23.97 12.05
CA THR A 593 -21.70 -25.02 13.01
C THR A 593 -21.88 -26.39 12.34
N THR A 594 -21.99 -26.44 11.02
CA THR A 594 -22.16 -27.66 10.24
C THR A 594 -20.87 -28.15 9.59
N HIS A 595 -19.76 -27.46 9.82
CA HIS A 595 -18.48 -27.72 9.15
C HIS A 595 -18.03 -29.18 9.31
N GLN A 596 -17.96 -29.66 10.56
CA GLN A 596 -17.51 -31.02 10.82
C GLN A 596 -18.47 -32.06 10.23
N LYS A 597 -19.78 -31.82 10.34
CA LYS A 597 -20.78 -32.72 9.74
C LYS A 597 -20.67 -32.81 8.22
N SER A 598 -20.39 -31.69 7.57
CA SER A 598 -20.16 -31.67 6.13
C SER A 598 -18.91 -32.50 5.74
N ILE A 599 -17.83 -32.42 6.52
CA ILE A 599 -16.63 -33.26 6.34
C ILE A 599 -16.97 -34.74 6.56
N ASP A 600 -17.73 -35.07 7.62
CA ASP A 600 -18.11 -36.45 7.94
C ASP A 600 -18.98 -37.06 6.83
N LEU A 601 -19.72 -36.24 6.11
CA LEU A 601 -20.50 -36.62 4.93
C LEU A 601 -19.64 -36.71 3.65
N GLY A 602 -18.32 -36.49 3.74
CA GLY A 602 -17.38 -36.59 2.64
C GLY A 602 -17.30 -35.36 1.74
N ALA A 603 -17.90 -34.24 2.14
CA ALA A 603 -17.88 -33.02 1.31
C ALA A 603 -16.49 -32.40 1.24
N PRO A 604 -15.91 -32.18 0.06
CA PRO A 604 -14.72 -31.33 -0.09
C PRO A 604 -15.08 -29.89 0.27
N MET A 605 -14.21 -29.25 1.06
CA MET A 605 -14.42 -27.88 1.52
C MET A 605 -13.68 -26.90 0.64
N ILE A 606 -14.31 -25.77 0.32
CA ILE A 606 -13.72 -24.66 -0.43
C ILE A 606 -13.75 -23.38 0.39
N GLU A 607 -12.78 -22.51 0.17
CA GLU A 607 -12.70 -21.20 0.80
C GLU A 607 -13.68 -20.21 0.16
N ALA A 608 -14.39 -19.49 1.00
CA ALA A 608 -15.24 -18.36 0.64
C ALA A 608 -14.93 -17.19 1.59
N GLY A 609 -14.02 -16.32 1.19
CA GLY A 609 -13.39 -15.34 2.11
C GLY A 609 -12.61 -16.06 3.20
N LEU A 610 -12.93 -15.84 4.46
CA LEU A 610 -12.33 -16.53 5.60
C LEU A 610 -13.05 -17.83 6.00
N TRP A 611 -14.17 -18.13 5.37
CA TRP A 611 -15.01 -19.27 5.71
C TRP A 611 -14.76 -20.47 4.80
N TYR A 612 -15.05 -21.67 5.34
CA TYR A 612 -15.07 -22.90 4.58
C TYR A 612 -16.49 -23.34 4.30
N ARG A 613 -16.79 -23.72 3.05
CA ARG A 613 -18.10 -24.18 2.61
C ARG A 613 -18.00 -25.50 1.84
N PRO A 614 -18.99 -26.41 1.94
CA PRO A 614 -18.99 -27.63 1.15
C PRO A 614 -19.09 -27.30 -0.35
N SER A 615 -18.17 -27.88 -1.14
CA SER A 615 -18.17 -27.76 -2.60
C SER A 615 -19.33 -28.57 -3.20
N TYR A 616 -19.42 -29.83 -2.80
CA TYR A 616 -20.48 -30.77 -3.16
C TYR A 616 -20.50 -31.91 -2.13
N PHE A 617 -21.58 -32.74 -2.15
CA PHE A 617 -21.74 -33.92 -1.27
C PHE A 617 -21.68 -35.20 -2.11
N PRO A 618 -20.56 -35.95 -2.13
CA PRO A 618 -20.43 -37.14 -2.98
C PRO A 618 -21.32 -38.29 -2.51
N GLN A 619 -21.78 -39.12 -3.46
CA GLN A 619 -22.45 -40.40 -3.18
C GLN A 619 -21.65 -41.55 -3.76
N GLY A 620 -21.81 -42.76 -3.18
CA GLY A 620 -20.91 -43.89 -3.40
C GLY A 620 -20.75 -44.37 -4.85
N ASN A 621 -21.64 -44.00 -5.75
CA ASN A 621 -21.59 -44.40 -7.16
C ASN A 621 -21.04 -43.33 -8.08
N GLU A 622 -20.76 -42.14 -7.57
CA GLU A 622 -20.28 -40.99 -8.36
C GLU A 622 -18.78 -41.03 -8.50
N ARG A 623 -18.28 -40.77 -9.71
CA ARG A 623 -16.84 -40.78 -10.06
C ARG A 623 -16.24 -39.40 -10.18
N THR A 624 -17.09 -38.39 -10.37
CA THR A 624 -16.66 -37.01 -10.61
C THR A 624 -17.51 -36.04 -9.80
N TRP A 625 -16.91 -34.90 -9.45
CA TRP A 625 -17.63 -33.80 -8.82
C TRP A 625 -18.83 -33.31 -9.66
N GLN A 626 -18.73 -33.41 -11.00
CA GLN A 626 -19.79 -32.99 -11.91
C GLN A 626 -21.06 -33.88 -11.78
N GLU A 627 -20.87 -35.17 -11.53
CA GLU A 627 -22.00 -36.10 -11.31
C GLU A 627 -22.74 -35.73 -10.03
N SER A 628 -22.01 -35.46 -8.94
CA SER A 628 -22.59 -34.98 -7.67
C SER A 628 -23.30 -33.64 -7.87
N CYS A 629 -22.65 -32.67 -8.52
CA CYS A 629 -23.25 -31.38 -8.83
C CYS A 629 -24.55 -31.50 -9.63
N ASN A 630 -24.57 -32.31 -10.68
CA ASN A 630 -25.77 -32.51 -11.50
C ASN A 630 -26.95 -33.12 -10.69
N ARG A 631 -26.68 -34.10 -9.85
CA ARG A 631 -27.69 -34.69 -8.95
C ARG A 631 -28.21 -33.66 -7.95
N GLU A 632 -27.31 -32.86 -7.37
CA GLU A 632 -27.69 -31.82 -6.43
C GLU A 632 -28.55 -30.73 -7.07
N VAL A 633 -28.21 -30.32 -8.31
CA VAL A 633 -29.07 -29.42 -9.11
C VAL A 633 -30.46 -30.03 -9.31
N GLN A 634 -30.54 -31.35 -9.62
CA GLN A 634 -31.79 -32.05 -9.80
C GLN A 634 -32.62 -32.10 -8.50
N TYR A 635 -32.02 -32.27 -7.33
CA TYR A 635 -32.73 -32.16 -6.03
C TYR A 635 -33.48 -30.85 -5.91
N VAL A 636 -32.83 -29.74 -6.24
CA VAL A 636 -33.43 -28.39 -6.16
C VAL A 636 -34.46 -28.18 -7.24
N ARG A 637 -34.29 -28.75 -8.45
CA ARG A 637 -35.25 -28.58 -9.57
C ARG A 637 -36.51 -29.41 -9.40
N GLU A 638 -36.40 -30.65 -8.90
CA GLU A 638 -37.53 -31.61 -8.89
C GLU A 638 -38.14 -31.80 -7.51
N ASN A 639 -37.38 -31.59 -6.43
CA ASN A 639 -37.80 -31.90 -5.07
C ASN A 639 -37.50 -30.76 -4.10
N VAL A 640 -36.49 -30.95 -3.25
CA VAL A 640 -35.99 -29.95 -2.31
C VAL A 640 -34.51 -30.14 -2.01
N GLY A 641 -33.72 -29.07 -2.13
CA GLY A 641 -32.35 -29.01 -1.73
C GLY A 641 -32.11 -28.13 -0.52
N VAL A 642 -31.12 -28.47 0.29
CA VAL A 642 -30.72 -27.72 1.48
C VAL A 642 -29.25 -27.38 1.38
N VAL A 643 -28.87 -26.09 1.59
CA VAL A 643 -27.46 -25.63 1.64
C VAL A 643 -27.24 -24.70 2.81
N ASP A 644 -26.08 -24.84 3.46
CA ASP A 644 -25.67 -23.94 4.52
C ASP A 644 -25.19 -22.59 3.93
N VAL A 645 -25.93 -21.53 4.28
CA VAL A 645 -25.65 -20.13 3.92
C VAL A 645 -25.29 -19.28 5.14
N SER A 646 -24.92 -19.91 6.27
CA SER A 646 -24.53 -19.23 7.51
C SER A 646 -23.37 -18.26 7.33
N THR A 647 -22.56 -18.43 6.31
CA THR A 647 -21.39 -17.61 6.03
C THR A 647 -21.70 -16.23 5.43
N LEU A 648 -22.92 -16.01 4.91
CA LEU A 648 -23.32 -14.69 4.42
C LEU A 648 -23.21 -13.67 5.56
N GLY A 649 -22.62 -12.51 5.27
CA GLY A 649 -22.55 -11.45 6.26
C GLY A 649 -23.94 -11.02 6.70
N LYS A 650 -24.15 -10.87 8.00
CA LYS A 650 -25.39 -10.39 8.60
C LYS A 650 -25.05 -9.23 9.52
N ILE A 651 -25.65 -8.07 9.25
CA ILE A 651 -25.43 -6.85 10.01
C ILE A 651 -26.77 -6.31 10.46
N ASP A 652 -26.98 -6.23 11.77
CA ASP A 652 -28.12 -5.55 12.37
C ASP A 652 -27.91 -4.05 12.30
N VAL A 653 -28.93 -3.32 11.85
CA VAL A 653 -29.00 -1.86 11.79
C VAL A 653 -30.20 -1.41 12.59
N GLN A 654 -29.97 -0.73 13.69
CA GLN A 654 -31.01 -0.29 14.62
C GLN A 654 -30.90 1.21 14.90
N GLY A 655 -32.00 1.82 15.26
CA GLY A 655 -32.05 3.24 15.66
C GLY A 655 -33.10 4.03 14.88
N PRO A 656 -33.51 5.18 15.40
CA PRO A 656 -34.52 6.05 14.79
C PRO A 656 -34.20 6.42 13.34
N ASP A 657 -32.91 6.60 13.00
CA ASP A 657 -32.45 7.04 11.68
C ASP A 657 -32.04 5.87 10.77
N SER A 658 -32.21 4.61 11.19
CA SER A 658 -31.81 3.43 10.44
C SER A 658 -32.34 3.38 9.01
N ALA A 659 -33.58 3.79 8.77
CA ALA A 659 -34.17 3.85 7.43
C ALA A 659 -33.52 4.91 6.52
N ALA A 660 -33.21 6.09 7.08
CA ALA A 660 -32.52 7.18 6.37
C ALA A 660 -31.05 6.80 6.09
N PHE A 661 -30.39 6.15 7.03
CA PHE A 661 -29.04 5.62 6.88
C PHE A 661 -28.97 4.61 5.74
N LEU A 662 -29.90 3.64 5.67
CA LEU A 662 -29.96 2.68 4.59
C LEU A 662 -30.24 3.33 3.23
N ASP A 663 -31.06 4.39 3.20
CA ASP A 663 -31.25 5.18 1.98
C ASP A 663 -29.98 5.86 1.52
N PHE A 664 -29.13 6.30 2.43
CA PHE A 664 -27.84 6.91 2.08
C PHE A 664 -26.80 5.89 1.60
N ILE A 665 -26.84 4.65 2.13
CA ILE A 665 -25.92 3.56 1.76
C ILE A 665 -26.25 2.97 0.37
N TYR A 666 -27.53 2.66 0.14
CA TYR A 666 -27.94 1.92 -1.04
C TYR A 666 -28.44 2.82 -2.18
N ILE A 667 -28.24 2.38 -3.42
CA ILE A 667 -28.72 3.12 -4.61
C ILE A 667 -30.24 3.16 -4.71
N ASN A 668 -30.93 2.16 -4.20
CA ASN A 668 -32.39 2.03 -4.21
C ASN A 668 -32.99 2.44 -2.86
N ASN A 669 -34.31 2.61 -2.85
CA ASN A 669 -35.05 3.24 -1.75
C ASN A 669 -35.39 2.23 -0.64
N PHE A 670 -35.00 2.48 0.61
CA PHE A 670 -35.29 1.67 1.78
C PHE A 670 -36.16 2.34 2.82
N ALA A 671 -36.27 3.68 2.83
CA ALA A 671 -37.08 4.44 3.80
C ALA A 671 -38.54 3.99 3.88
N LYS A 672 -39.09 3.39 2.81
CA LYS A 672 -40.47 2.90 2.72
C LYS A 672 -40.57 1.38 2.76
N LEU A 673 -39.52 0.68 3.18
CA LEU A 673 -39.58 -0.78 3.33
C LEU A 673 -40.42 -1.13 4.57
N ALA A 674 -41.57 -1.74 4.36
CA ALA A 674 -42.49 -2.09 5.45
C ALA A 674 -41.91 -3.24 6.29
N THR A 675 -42.23 -3.26 7.58
CA THR A 675 -41.94 -4.40 8.47
C THR A 675 -42.47 -5.71 7.87
N GLY A 676 -41.68 -6.77 7.94
CA GLY A 676 -41.97 -8.07 7.34
C GLY A 676 -41.63 -8.18 5.86
N LYS A 677 -40.95 -7.17 5.28
CA LYS A 677 -40.52 -7.18 3.87
C LYS A 677 -38.99 -7.19 3.73
N VAL A 678 -38.55 -7.80 2.66
CA VAL A 678 -37.17 -7.88 2.23
C VAL A 678 -37.02 -7.12 0.90
N ARG A 679 -35.88 -6.53 0.68
CA ARG A 679 -35.55 -5.88 -0.60
C ARG A 679 -34.07 -6.12 -0.95
N TYR A 680 -33.82 -6.50 -2.19
CA TYR A 680 -32.46 -6.55 -2.75
C TYR A 680 -31.94 -5.14 -2.97
N GLY A 681 -30.69 -4.91 -2.65
CA GLY A 681 -30.00 -3.62 -2.74
C GLY A 681 -28.60 -3.74 -3.29
N LEU A 682 -28.11 -2.64 -3.85
CA LEU A 682 -26.76 -2.49 -4.38
C LEU A 682 -26.09 -1.30 -3.69
N MET A 683 -24.85 -1.50 -3.22
CA MET A 683 -24.02 -0.47 -2.64
C MET A 683 -22.96 -0.01 -3.63
N LEU A 684 -22.70 1.29 -3.68
CA LEU A 684 -21.58 1.85 -4.42
C LEU A 684 -20.50 2.37 -3.48
N ARG A 685 -19.29 2.37 -3.99
CA ARG A 685 -18.20 3.20 -3.44
C ARG A 685 -18.38 4.65 -3.86
N GLU A 686 -17.64 5.53 -3.24
CA GLU A 686 -17.67 6.98 -3.51
C GLU A 686 -17.29 7.31 -4.97
N ASP A 687 -16.50 6.43 -5.61
CA ASP A 687 -16.11 6.58 -7.03
C ASP A 687 -17.18 6.12 -8.03
N GLY A 688 -18.32 5.64 -7.55
CA GLY A 688 -19.47 5.24 -8.37
C GLY A 688 -19.44 3.79 -8.86
N HIS A 689 -18.44 3.00 -8.46
CA HIS A 689 -18.40 1.56 -8.77
C HIS A 689 -19.11 0.74 -7.71
N VAL A 690 -19.59 -0.44 -8.11
CA VAL A 690 -20.26 -1.35 -7.20
C VAL A 690 -19.29 -1.87 -6.14
N MET A 691 -19.70 -1.82 -4.87
CA MET A 691 -18.95 -2.35 -3.75
C MET A 691 -19.43 -3.76 -3.37
N ASP A 692 -20.72 -3.92 -3.13
CA ASP A 692 -21.37 -5.18 -2.78
C ASP A 692 -22.86 -5.13 -3.08
N ASP A 693 -23.50 -6.30 -3.08
CA ASP A 693 -24.94 -6.47 -3.19
C ASP A 693 -25.45 -7.34 -2.04
N GLY A 694 -26.73 -7.31 -1.84
CA GLY A 694 -27.36 -8.13 -0.80
C GLY A 694 -28.82 -7.82 -0.57
N THR A 695 -29.37 -8.37 0.49
CA THR A 695 -30.77 -8.11 0.88
C THR A 695 -30.82 -7.31 2.18
N VAL A 696 -31.87 -6.51 2.31
CA VAL A 696 -32.20 -5.80 3.54
C VAL A 696 -33.62 -6.22 3.94
N ALA A 697 -33.74 -6.78 5.13
CA ALA A 697 -35.01 -7.15 5.74
C ALA A 697 -35.39 -6.13 6.81
N CYS A 698 -36.62 -5.58 6.74
CA CYS A 698 -37.18 -4.79 7.83
C CYS A 698 -37.86 -5.75 8.81
N ILE A 699 -37.20 -6.06 9.91
CA ILE A 699 -37.64 -7.06 10.89
C ILE A 699 -38.44 -6.45 12.03
N GLY A 700 -38.42 -5.13 12.17
CA GLY A 700 -39.15 -4.40 13.19
C GLY A 700 -39.13 -2.89 12.95
N LYS A 701 -39.83 -2.13 13.78
CA LYS A 701 -39.76 -0.69 13.74
C LYS A 701 -38.31 -0.25 14.06
N ASN A 702 -37.68 0.50 13.12
CA ASN A 702 -36.29 0.95 13.26
C ASN A 702 -35.29 -0.19 13.45
N HIS A 703 -35.57 -1.39 12.93
CA HIS A 703 -34.70 -2.54 13.02
C HIS A 703 -34.62 -3.27 11.68
N TYR A 704 -33.44 -3.31 11.10
CA TYR A 704 -33.18 -3.94 9.81
C TYR A 704 -32.03 -4.94 9.93
N VAL A 705 -32.05 -5.95 9.07
CA VAL A 705 -30.93 -6.89 8.89
C VAL A 705 -30.46 -6.78 7.45
N ILE A 706 -29.20 -6.41 7.30
CA ILE A 706 -28.49 -6.42 6.01
C ILE A 706 -27.84 -7.80 5.84
N THR A 707 -27.99 -8.40 4.66
CA THR A 707 -27.11 -9.50 4.23
C THR A 707 -26.10 -9.00 3.22
N THR A 708 -24.89 -9.55 3.23
CA THR A 708 -23.78 -9.20 2.34
C THR A 708 -23.19 -10.47 1.73
N THR A 709 -22.43 -10.31 0.67
CA THR A 709 -21.56 -11.39 0.17
C THR A 709 -20.63 -11.87 1.28
N THR A 710 -20.41 -13.17 1.39
CA THR A 710 -19.55 -13.78 2.43
C THR A 710 -18.17 -13.13 2.52
N ALA A 711 -17.51 -12.97 1.38
CA ALA A 711 -16.17 -12.38 1.31
C ALA A 711 -16.13 -10.86 1.60
N ALA A 712 -17.24 -10.15 1.34
CA ALA A 712 -17.32 -8.70 1.52
C ALA A 712 -17.83 -8.28 2.92
N ALA A 713 -18.25 -9.19 3.78
CA ALA A 713 -18.91 -8.87 5.06
C ALA A 713 -18.08 -7.91 5.93
N GLY A 714 -16.76 -8.14 6.06
CA GLY A 714 -15.87 -7.26 6.81
C GLY A 714 -15.70 -5.89 6.16
N GLN A 715 -15.58 -5.84 4.84
CA GLN A 715 -15.46 -4.59 4.07
C GLN A 715 -16.73 -3.75 4.21
N VAL A 716 -17.88 -4.37 4.08
CA VAL A 716 -19.17 -3.69 4.26
C VAL A 716 -19.33 -3.17 5.68
N MET A 717 -19.01 -3.95 6.70
CA MET A 717 -19.08 -3.49 8.10
C MET A 717 -18.18 -2.27 8.32
N THR A 718 -16.93 -2.31 7.88
CA THR A 718 -16.00 -1.18 7.97
C THR A 718 -16.54 0.06 7.22
N HIS A 719 -17.16 -0.14 6.06
CA HIS A 719 -17.78 0.95 5.31
C HIS A 719 -18.95 1.58 6.06
N LEU A 720 -19.86 0.76 6.62
CA LEU A 720 -20.99 1.26 7.40
C LEU A 720 -20.54 2.03 8.64
N GLU A 721 -19.52 1.54 9.35
CA GLU A 721 -18.91 2.23 10.49
C GLU A 721 -18.29 3.58 10.08
N PHE A 722 -17.53 3.60 8.96
CA PHE A 722 -16.98 4.84 8.42
C PHE A 722 -18.09 5.84 8.08
N VAL A 723 -19.15 5.40 7.43
CA VAL A 723 -20.28 6.26 7.07
C VAL A 723 -20.97 6.82 8.30
N SER A 724 -21.29 6.00 9.28
CA SER A 724 -21.96 6.44 10.50
C SER A 724 -21.11 7.39 11.33
N GLN A 725 -19.80 7.17 11.41
CA GLN A 725 -18.91 7.97 12.25
C GLN A 725 -18.37 9.23 11.57
N CYS A 726 -18.21 9.21 10.25
CA CYS A 726 -17.52 10.28 9.53
C CYS A 726 -18.40 11.05 8.55
N LEU A 727 -19.36 10.42 7.88
CA LEU A 727 -20.16 11.07 6.86
C LEU A 727 -21.52 11.57 7.39
N VAL A 728 -22.13 10.82 8.29
CA VAL A 728 -23.42 11.17 8.90
C VAL A 728 -23.41 10.96 10.43
N PRO A 729 -22.46 11.58 11.15
CA PRO A 729 -22.27 11.35 12.59
C PRO A 729 -23.46 11.75 13.47
N ASP A 730 -24.35 12.60 12.95
CA ASP A 730 -25.55 13.05 13.67
C ASP A 730 -26.72 12.07 13.58
N MET A 731 -26.61 11.01 12.76
CA MET A 731 -27.65 9.97 12.68
C MET A 731 -27.59 9.01 13.87
N ASP A 732 -28.73 8.82 14.54
CA ASP A 732 -28.85 7.84 15.64
C ASP A 732 -29.05 6.43 15.08
N VAL A 733 -27.92 5.75 14.83
CA VAL A 733 -27.84 4.41 14.25
C VAL A 733 -26.83 3.56 14.98
N THR A 734 -27.24 2.36 15.38
CA THR A 734 -26.35 1.32 15.94
C THR A 734 -26.13 0.22 14.91
N LEU A 735 -24.90 -0.15 14.68
CA LEU A 735 -24.45 -1.19 13.75
C LEU A 735 -23.84 -2.36 14.52
N MET A 736 -24.27 -3.59 14.20
CA MET A 736 -23.71 -4.78 14.85
C MET A 736 -23.59 -5.94 13.85
N SER A 737 -22.40 -6.51 13.73
CA SER A 737 -22.22 -7.76 13.00
C SER A 737 -22.80 -8.92 13.81
N VAL A 738 -23.78 -9.61 13.23
CA VAL A 738 -24.46 -10.77 13.85
C VAL A 738 -24.27 -12.05 13.02
N THR A 739 -23.28 -12.06 12.14
CA THR A 739 -22.99 -13.18 11.23
C THR A 739 -22.85 -14.50 11.98
N GLU A 740 -22.08 -14.52 13.06
CA GLU A 740 -21.79 -15.73 13.82
C GLU A 740 -22.87 -16.09 14.84
N GLN A 741 -23.86 -15.22 15.05
CA GLN A 741 -24.95 -15.47 15.96
C GLN A 741 -26.06 -16.35 15.36
N TRP A 742 -26.12 -16.45 14.03
CA TRP A 742 -27.15 -17.12 13.28
C TRP A 742 -26.61 -18.19 12.34
N ALA A 743 -27.04 -19.44 12.56
CA ALA A 743 -26.91 -20.48 11.55
C ALA A 743 -28.12 -20.38 10.59
N GLN A 744 -27.84 -20.32 9.29
CA GLN A 744 -28.82 -20.04 8.25
C GLN A 744 -28.71 -21.04 7.11
N PHE A 745 -29.84 -21.56 6.68
CA PHE A 745 -29.93 -22.58 5.64
C PHE A 745 -30.90 -22.14 4.54
N ALA A 746 -30.48 -22.25 3.29
CA ALA A 746 -31.39 -22.10 2.16
C ALA A 746 -32.04 -23.44 1.84
N VAL A 747 -33.37 -23.43 1.80
CA VAL A 747 -34.25 -24.58 1.46
C VAL A 747 -34.93 -24.24 0.14
N ALA A 748 -34.59 -24.92 -0.94
CA ALA A 748 -35.00 -24.54 -2.30
C ALA A 748 -35.56 -25.73 -3.07
N GLY A 749 -36.55 -25.45 -3.85
CA GLY A 749 -37.21 -26.42 -4.72
C GLY A 749 -38.74 -26.47 -4.55
N PRO A 750 -39.45 -27.21 -5.42
CA PRO A 750 -40.93 -27.29 -5.40
C PRO A 750 -41.50 -27.72 -4.05
N LYS A 751 -40.82 -28.60 -3.32
CA LYS A 751 -41.23 -29.09 -1.99
C LYS A 751 -40.69 -28.26 -0.82
N SER A 752 -40.09 -27.12 -1.08
CA SER A 752 -39.47 -26.29 -0.02
C SER A 752 -40.48 -25.78 1.01
N ASN A 753 -41.69 -25.41 0.55
CA ASN A 753 -42.75 -24.99 1.45
C ASN A 753 -43.24 -26.13 2.36
N GLU A 754 -43.38 -27.35 1.80
CA GLU A 754 -43.76 -28.55 2.59
C GLU A 754 -42.69 -28.81 3.67
N LEU A 755 -41.41 -28.78 3.32
CA LEU A 755 -40.33 -28.98 4.26
C LEU A 755 -40.32 -27.93 5.37
N ILE A 756 -40.52 -26.65 5.04
CA ILE A 756 -40.55 -25.56 6.03
C ILE A 756 -41.74 -25.76 7.02
N ASN A 757 -42.91 -26.11 6.51
CA ASN A 757 -44.09 -26.35 7.38
C ASN A 757 -43.96 -27.58 8.29
N LEU A 758 -43.04 -28.50 8.02
CA LEU A 758 -42.68 -29.56 8.96
C LEU A 758 -41.75 -29.08 10.08
N MET A 759 -41.04 -27.97 9.87
CA MET A 759 -40.02 -27.48 10.80
C MET A 759 -40.57 -26.46 11.80
N VAL A 760 -41.51 -25.63 11.40
CA VAL A 760 -41.99 -24.47 12.17
C VAL A 760 -43.42 -24.68 12.67
N GLU A 761 -43.77 -24.00 13.76
CA GLU A 761 -45.12 -24.10 14.34
C GLU A 761 -46.14 -23.29 13.56
N GLU A 762 -45.74 -22.24 12.91
CA GLU A 762 -46.58 -21.36 12.12
C GLU A 762 -46.89 -21.99 10.75
N THR A 763 -48.10 -21.83 10.25
CA THR A 763 -48.43 -22.17 8.85
C THR A 763 -47.79 -21.12 7.92
N ILE A 764 -46.97 -21.60 7.00
CA ILE A 764 -46.27 -20.77 6.01
C ILE A 764 -46.89 -21.07 4.63
N ASP A 765 -47.42 -20.01 4.03
CA ASP A 765 -47.94 -19.98 2.67
C ASP A 765 -47.63 -18.65 1.98
N ASN A 766 -48.05 -18.46 0.76
CA ASN A 766 -47.82 -17.24 -0.01
C ASN A 766 -48.52 -16.00 0.57
N ASP A 767 -49.57 -16.14 1.35
CA ASP A 767 -50.27 -15.03 2.02
C ASP A 767 -49.55 -14.62 3.30
N SER A 768 -49.15 -15.59 4.13
CA SER A 768 -48.46 -15.34 5.42
C SER A 768 -47.00 -14.96 5.26
N CYS A 769 -46.32 -15.43 4.20
CA CYS A 769 -44.92 -15.08 3.87
C CYS A 769 -44.75 -15.03 2.35
N PRO A 770 -45.19 -13.93 1.69
CA PRO A 770 -45.07 -13.78 0.25
C PRO A 770 -43.62 -13.64 -0.20
N TYR A 771 -43.38 -13.80 -1.50
CA TYR A 771 -42.04 -13.58 -2.09
C TYR A 771 -41.44 -12.22 -1.65
N MET A 772 -40.20 -12.21 -1.25
CA MET A 772 -39.52 -11.09 -0.57
C MET A 772 -40.17 -10.70 0.76
N GLY A 773 -40.71 -11.70 1.50
CA GLY A 773 -41.21 -11.57 2.85
C GLY A 773 -40.20 -12.01 3.91
N TYR A 774 -40.41 -11.51 5.12
CA TYR A 774 -39.75 -11.93 6.35
C TYR A 774 -40.81 -12.27 7.39
N LYS A 775 -40.56 -13.32 8.17
CA LYS A 775 -41.40 -13.71 9.30
C LYS A 775 -40.53 -14.27 10.44
N GLU A 776 -40.84 -13.93 11.67
CA GLU A 776 -40.31 -14.64 12.82
C GLU A 776 -41.07 -15.96 12.94
N VAL A 777 -40.39 -17.06 13.19
CA VAL A 777 -40.94 -18.41 13.29
C VAL A 777 -40.47 -19.08 14.57
N SER A 778 -41.24 -20.11 15.00
CA SER A 778 -40.98 -20.83 16.25
C SER A 778 -40.66 -22.31 15.98
N PHE A 779 -39.66 -22.80 16.69
CA PHE A 779 -39.26 -24.20 16.76
C PHE A 779 -39.40 -24.64 18.23
N GLY A 780 -40.63 -24.91 18.68
CA GLY A 780 -40.87 -25.01 20.10
C GLY A 780 -40.56 -23.71 20.83
N ASN A 781 -39.68 -23.75 21.80
CA ASN A 781 -39.25 -22.55 22.56
C ASN A 781 -38.17 -21.74 21.89
N ILE A 782 -37.75 -22.10 20.68
CA ILE A 782 -36.64 -21.41 19.97
C ILE A 782 -37.24 -20.48 18.93
N LYS A 783 -36.88 -19.20 18.99
CA LYS A 783 -37.23 -18.22 17.95
C LYS A 783 -36.24 -18.27 16.82
N GLY A 784 -36.74 -18.31 15.58
CA GLY A 784 -35.98 -18.28 14.36
C GLY A 784 -36.45 -17.19 13.41
N ARG A 785 -35.72 -17.04 12.32
CA ARG A 785 -35.99 -16.08 11.26
C ARG A 785 -36.27 -16.84 9.96
N LEU A 786 -37.32 -16.47 9.24
CA LEU A 786 -37.63 -17.01 7.93
C LEU A 786 -37.69 -15.91 6.90
N PHE A 787 -36.93 -16.06 5.82
CA PHE A 787 -36.88 -15.12 4.70
C PHE A 787 -37.38 -15.87 3.45
N ARG A 788 -38.34 -15.31 2.76
CA ARG A 788 -38.86 -15.84 1.49
C ARG A 788 -38.07 -15.26 0.31
N ILE A 789 -36.86 -15.73 0.18
CA ILE A 789 -35.89 -15.29 -0.84
C ILE A 789 -35.29 -16.49 -1.56
N SER A 790 -34.80 -16.28 -2.79
CA SER A 790 -34.28 -17.36 -3.63
C SER A 790 -33.03 -16.90 -4.37
N PHE A 791 -31.92 -17.60 -4.19
CA PHE A 791 -30.70 -17.47 -4.99
C PHE A 791 -30.54 -18.61 -6.01
N SER A 792 -31.32 -19.68 -5.89
CA SER A 792 -31.38 -20.80 -6.85
C SER A 792 -32.30 -20.54 -8.05
N GLY A 793 -33.19 -19.53 -7.96
CA GLY A 793 -34.23 -19.27 -8.94
C GLY A 793 -35.47 -20.15 -8.79
N GLU A 794 -35.46 -21.10 -7.85
CA GLU A 794 -36.65 -21.92 -7.50
C GLU A 794 -37.41 -21.32 -6.31
N HIS A 795 -38.56 -21.89 -6.00
CA HIS A 795 -39.30 -21.61 -4.77
C HIS A 795 -38.37 -21.89 -3.58
N ALA A 796 -38.06 -20.90 -2.75
CA ALA A 796 -37.08 -21.07 -1.72
C ALA A 796 -37.34 -20.21 -0.48
N TYR A 797 -36.81 -20.68 0.63
CA TYR A 797 -36.73 -19.97 1.91
C TYR A 797 -35.31 -20.00 2.44
N GLU A 798 -34.93 -18.98 3.19
CA GLU A 798 -33.80 -19.05 4.08
C GLU A 798 -34.30 -19.05 5.52
N ILE A 799 -33.92 -20.09 6.25
CA ILE A 799 -34.35 -20.32 7.63
C ILE A 799 -33.13 -20.19 8.55
N ALA A 800 -33.24 -19.39 9.59
CA ALA A 800 -32.15 -19.14 10.52
C ALA A 800 -32.56 -19.40 11.97
N VAL A 801 -31.65 -20.01 12.73
CA VAL A 801 -31.76 -20.20 14.17
C VAL A 801 -30.50 -19.65 14.86
N PRO A 802 -30.56 -19.35 16.18
CA PRO A 802 -29.33 -19.06 16.93
C PRO A 802 -28.28 -20.15 16.70
N SER A 803 -27.03 -19.75 16.46
CA SER A 803 -25.97 -20.64 15.92
C SER A 803 -25.78 -21.94 16.71
N ARG A 804 -25.99 -21.92 18.04
CA ARG A 804 -25.92 -23.13 18.89
C ARG A 804 -26.89 -24.26 18.50
N TYR A 805 -27.93 -23.95 17.73
CA TYR A 805 -28.89 -24.92 17.23
C TYR A 805 -28.68 -25.31 15.77
N GLY A 806 -27.66 -24.74 15.13
CA GLY A 806 -27.38 -24.87 13.69
C GLY A 806 -27.16 -26.31 13.26
N GLU A 807 -26.33 -27.07 13.99
CA GLU A 807 -26.05 -28.48 13.67
C GLU A 807 -27.31 -29.32 13.77
N SER A 808 -28.12 -29.12 14.83
CA SER A 808 -29.36 -29.86 15.01
C SER A 808 -30.39 -29.60 13.89
N LEU A 809 -30.55 -28.32 13.52
CA LEU A 809 -31.45 -27.96 12.40
C LEU A 809 -30.96 -28.54 11.07
N PHE A 810 -29.64 -28.50 10.82
CA PHE A 810 -29.03 -29.07 9.62
C PHE A 810 -29.33 -30.55 9.48
N GLU A 811 -29.17 -31.34 10.54
CA GLU A 811 -29.44 -32.78 10.51
C GLU A 811 -30.93 -33.07 10.25
N ILE A 812 -31.82 -32.32 10.89
CA ILE A 812 -33.27 -32.50 10.67
C ILE A 812 -33.61 -32.14 9.23
N LEU A 813 -33.17 -30.99 8.73
CA LEU A 813 -33.45 -30.57 7.35
C LEU A 813 -32.90 -31.59 6.34
N ARG A 814 -31.67 -32.11 6.58
CA ARG A 814 -31.06 -33.15 5.73
C ARG A 814 -31.91 -34.42 5.69
N MET A 815 -32.34 -34.89 6.85
CA MET A 815 -33.15 -36.13 6.98
C MET A 815 -34.52 -35.98 6.31
N GLU A 816 -35.22 -34.90 6.55
CA GLU A 816 -36.55 -34.67 5.97
C GLU A 816 -36.48 -34.39 4.46
N ALA A 817 -35.50 -33.63 4.00
CA ALA A 817 -35.26 -33.45 2.57
C ALA A 817 -35.00 -34.79 1.84
N SER A 818 -34.24 -35.69 2.46
CA SER A 818 -33.97 -37.03 1.90
C SER A 818 -35.26 -37.87 1.78
N LYS A 819 -36.15 -37.82 2.77
CA LYS A 819 -37.46 -38.50 2.71
C LYS A 819 -38.34 -38.00 1.56
N MET A 820 -38.19 -36.75 1.19
CA MET A 820 -38.90 -36.10 0.09
C MET A 820 -38.25 -36.34 -1.29
N GLY A 821 -37.18 -37.13 -1.35
CA GLY A 821 -36.43 -37.38 -2.58
C GLY A 821 -35.40 -36.28 -2.95
N GLY A 822 -35.16 -35.37 -2.02
CA GLY A 822 -34.18 -34.30 -2.12
C GLY A 822 -32.89 -34.57 -1.33
N GLY A 823 -32.17 -33.55 -0.95
CA GLY A 823 -30.96 -33.70 -0.14
C GLY A 823 -30.13 -32.43 0.00
N LEU A 824 -28.90 -32.59 0.48
CA LEU A 824 -27.95 -31.50 0.56
C LEU A 824 -27.41 -31.14 -0.83
N TYR A 825 -27.09 -29.87 -1.01
CA TYR A 825 -26.32 -29.40 -2.17
C TYR A 825 -25.21 -28.42 -1.77
N GLY A 826 -24.11 -28.40 -2.52
CA GLY A 826 -22.95 -27.59 -2.25
C GLY A 826 -22.84 -26.37 -3.14
N MET A 827 -21.69 -25.73 -3.06
CA MET A 827 -21.40 -24.48 -3.79
C MET A 827 -21.39 -24.67 -5.31
N GLU A 828 -20.98 -25.84 -5.82
CA GLU A 828 -20.94 -26.12 -7.27
C GLU A 828 -22.36 -26.11 -7.85
N ALA A 829 -23.29 -26.80 -7.19
CA ALA A 829 -24.68 -26.83 -7.62
C ALA A 829 -25.33 -25.44 -7.47
N LEU A 830 -25.07 -24.72 -6.36
CA LEU A 830 -25.58 -23.37 -6.17
C LEU A 830 -25.05 -22.43 -7.29
N ASN A 831 -23.81 -22.59 -7.70
CA ASN A 831 -23.22 -21.80 -8.78
C ASN A 831 -23.90 -22.09 -10.14
N VAL A 832 -24.22 -23.33 -10.46
CA VAL A 832 -24.97 -23.66 -11.68
C VAL A 832 -26.38 -23.03 -11.64
N LEU A 833 -27.11 -23.21 -10.54
CA LEU A 833 -28.48 -22.69 -10.35
C LEU A 833 -28.55 -21.16 -10.52
N ARG A 834 -27.62 -20.44 -9.90
CA ARG A 834 -27.58 -18.97 -9.98
C ARG A 834 -27.16 -18.47 -11.38
N ILE A 835 -26.26 -19.19 -12.09
CA ILE A 835 -25.89 -18.85 -13.48
C ILE A 835 -27.09 -19.01 -14.40
N GLU A 836 -27.86 -20.09 -14.28
CA GLU A 836 -29.09 -20.31 -15.06
C GLU A 836 -30.09 -19.16 -14.89
N LYS A 837 -30.14 -18.56 -13.70
CA LYS A 837 -30.98 -17.41 -13.37
C LYS A 837 -30.34 -16.04 -13.67
N GLY A 838 -29.08 -16.02 -14.00
CA GLY A 838 -28.33 -14.76 -14.25
C GLY A 838 -28.04 -13.95 -13.00
N PHE A 839 -28.05 -14.57 -11.83
CA PHE A 839 -27.69 -13.90 -10.58
C PHE A 839 -26.20 -13.74 -10.47
N ILE A 840 -25.80 -12.55 -10.05
CA ILE A 840 -24.40 -12.15 -9.92
C ILE A 840 -23.79 -12.60 -8.60
N THR A 841 -22.47 -12.72 -8.58
CA THR A 841 -21.66 -12.95 -7.39
C THR A 841 -20.46 -12.03 -7.39
N HIS A 842 -19.54 -12.22 -6.45
CA HIS A 842 -18.26 -11.53 -6.43
C HIS A 842 -17.43 -11.73 -7.73
N ALA A 843 -17.69 -12.75 -8.52
CA ALA A 843 -17.05 -12.92 -9.83
C ALA A 843 -17.47 -11.84 -10.84
N GLU A 844 -18.68 -11.34 -10.74
CA GLU A 844 -19.22 -10.25 -11.57
C GLU A 844 -19.01 -8.88 -10.90
N ILE A 845 -18.94 -8.80 -9.57
CA ILE A 845 -18.69 -7.56 -8.83
C ILE A 845 -17.20 -7.44 -8.54
N HIS A 846 -16.43 -6.95 -9.50
CA HIS A 846 -15.04 -6.59 -9.27
C HIS A 846 -14.85 -5.07 -9.38
N GLY A 847 -13.79 -4.52 -8.81
CA GLY A 847 -13.62 -3.10 -8.52
C GLY A 847 -13.80 -2.06 -9.65
N ARG A 848 -14.20 -2.46 -10.87
CA ARG A 848 -14.42 -1.58 -12.04
C ARG A 848 -15.84 -1.67 -12.62
N ILE A 849 -16.73 -2.38 -11.96
CA ILE A 849 -18.10 -2.61 -12.44
C ILE A 849 -19.03 -1.54 -11.89
N THR A 850 -19.93 -1.07 -12.75
CA THR A 850 -20.96 -0.09 -12.41
C THR A 850 -22.35 -0.73 -12.39
N ALA A 851 -23.33 -0.06 -11.80
CA ALA A 851 -24.74 -0.48 -11.87
C ALA A 851 -25.26 -0.54 -13.33
N PHE A 852 -24.71 0.30 -14.23
CA PHE A 852 -25.02 0.28 -15.66
C PHE A 852 -24.48 -0.96 -16.36
N ASP A 853 -23.26 -1.36 -16.06
CA ASP A 853 -22.63 -2.56 -16.61
C ASP A 853 -23.44 -3.81 -16.29
N LEU A 854 -24.00 -3.88 -15.07
CA LEU A 854 -24.85 -4.98 -14.59
C LEU A 854 -26.30 -4.91 -15.11
N GLY A 855 -26.76 -3.77 -15.61
CA GLY A 855 -28.14 -3.56 -16.01
C GLY A 855 -29.09 -3.12 -14.88
N PHE A 856 -28.53 -2.66 -13.78
CA PHE A 856 -29.28 -2.26 -12.59
C PHE A 856 -29.56 -0.76 -12.51
N GLN A 857 -29.37 -0.01 -13.60
CA GLN A 857 -29.63 1.43 -13.63
C GLN A 857 -31.05 1.81 -13.20
N LYS A 858 -32.05 0.96 -13.43
CA LYS A 858 -33.42 1.19 -12.99
C LYS A 858 -33.60 1.16 -11.47
N MET A 859 -32.68 0.55 -10.75
CA MET A 859 -32.68 0.51 -9.29
C MET A 859 -32.17 1.84 -8.70
N MET A 860 -31.39 2.61 -9.46
CA MET A 860 -30.80 3.86 -8.96
C MET A 860 -31.90 4.93 -8.78
N SER A 861 -32.07 5.37 -7.53
CA SER A 861 -33.06 6.39 -7.22
C SER A 861 -32.62 7.76 -7.75
N SER A 862 -33.47 8.40 -8.52
CA SER A 862 -33.30 9.80 -8.94
C SER A 862 -33.68 10.81 -7.84
N LYS A 863 -34.49 10.37 -6.86
CA LYS A 863 -35.17 11.26 -5.89
C LYS A 863 -34.42 11.44 -4.57
N LYS A 864 -33.44 10.61 -4.26
CA LYS A 864 -32.65 10.70 -3.02
C LYS A 864 -31.17 10.83 -3.34
N ASP A 865 -30.39 11.26 -2.37
CA ASP A 865 -28.95 11.18 -2.41
C ASP A 865 -28.45 9.85 -1.82
N PHE A 866 -27.30 9.38 -2.28
CA PHE A 866 -26.63 8.19 -1.80
C PHE A 866 -25.16 8.19 -2.19
N ILE A 867 -24.36 7.40 -1.49
CA ILE A 867 -22.91 7.32 -1.71
C ILE A 867 -22.61 6.91 -3.16
N GLY A 868 -21.74 7.66 -3.82
CA GLY A 868 -21.30 7.40 -5.18
C GLY A 868 -22.25 7.89 -6.28
N LYS A 869 -23.42 8.46 -5.97
CA LYS A 869 -24.43 8.87 -6.96
C LYS A 869 -23.84 9.80 -8.05
N THR A 870 -23.20 10.89 -7.64
CA THR A 870 -22.63 11.86 -8.58
C THR A 870 -21.52 11.24 -9.43
N ALA A 871 -20.64 10.46 -8.80
CA ALA A 871 -19.55 9.79 -9.48
C ALA A 871 -20.03 8.72 -10.48
N ALA A 872 -21.11 7.96 -10.15
CA ALA A 872 -21.69 6.96 -11.02
C ALA A 872 -22.27 7.54 -12.33
N MET A 873 -22.66 8.82 -12.32
CA MET A 873 -23.23 9.52 -13.46
C MET A 873 -22.18 10.16 -14.38
N ARG A 874 -20.89 10.01 -14.13
CA ARG A 874 -19.85 10.52 -15.03
C ARG A 874 -19.95 9.93 -16.42
N PRO A 875 -19.70 10.69 -17.49
CA PRO A 875 -19.87 10.24 -18.88
C PRO A 875 -19.18 8.90 -19.18
N GLY A 876 -17.94 8.70 -18.70
CA GLY A 876 -17.21 7.46 -18.91
C GLY A 876 -17.75 6.22 -18.16
N LEU A 877 -18.63 6.40 -17.17
CA LEU A 877 -19.26 5.30 -16.43
C LEU A 877 -20.67 4.96 -16.92
N VAL A 878 -21.33 5.86 -17.61
CA VAL A 878 -22.67 5.64 -18.19
C VAL A 878 -22.62 5.33 -19.69
N ASP A 879 -21.45 5.23 -20.26
CA ASP A 879 -21.23 4.98 -21.69
C ASP A 879 -21.67 3.56 -22.07
N ASP A 880 -22.57 3.43 -23.02
CA ASP A 880 -23.06 2.15 -23.53
C ASP A 880 -22.00 1.32 -24.26
N GLN A 881 -20.87 1.93 -24.62
CA GLN A 881 -19.70 1.23 -25.22
C GLN A 881 -18.85 0.49 -24.18
N ARG A 882 -19.19 0.58 -22.92
CA ARG A 882 -18.55 -0.20 -21.85
C ARG A 882 -18.83 -1.69 -22.01
N ASP A 883 -18.07 -2.49 -21.26
CA ASP A 883 -18.28 -3.93 -21.17
C ASP A 883 -19.53 -4.20 -20.30
N LEU A 884 -20.59 -4.71 -20.93
CA LEU A 884 -21.89 -4.94 -20.30
C LEU A 884 -22.11 -6.43 -20.06
N LEU A 885 -22.79 -6.75 -18.95
CA LEU A 885 -23.11 -8.14 -18.57
C LEU A 885 -23.99 -8.79 -19.64
N ILE A 886 -23.54 -9.98 -20.07
CA ILE A 886 -24.20 -10.84 -21.07
C ILE A 886 -24.20 -12.30 -20.62
N GLY A 887 -25.07 -13.09 -21.23
CA GLY A 887 -25.01 -14.54 -21.21
C GLY A 887 -24.30 -15.11 -22.45
N LEU A 888 -23.64 -16.24 -22.28
CA LEU A 888 -22.94 -16.99 -23.33
C LEU A 888 -23.42 -18.43 -23.36
N LYS A 889 -23.84 -18.90 -24.55
CA LYS A 889 -24.25 -20.28 -24.77
C LYS A 889 -23.47 -20.85 -25.95
N PRO A 890 -22.70 -21.94 -25.82
CA PRO A 890 -22.03 -22.59 -26.92
C PRO A 890 -22.98 -22.95 -28.05
N ILE A 891 -22.53 -22.83 -29.29
CA ILE A 891 -23.31 -23.26 -30.48
C ILE A 891 -23.40 -24.78 -30.50
N ASN A 892 -22.31 -25.47 -30.21
CA ASN A 892 -22.33 -26.90 -30.00
C ASN A 892 -22.44 -27.17 -28.48
N ALA A 893 -23.49 -27.85 -28.07
CA ALA A 893 -23.83 -28.11 -26.67
C ALA A 893 -22.71 -28.84 -25.88
N ASN A 894 -21.85 -29.60 -26.58
CA ASN A 894 -20.77 -30.36 -25.97
C ASN A 894 -19.50 -29.53 -25.75
N ASP A 895 -19.42 -28.33 -26.32
CA ASP A 895 -18.24 -27.49 -26.19
C ASP A 895 -18.12 -26.95 -24.75
N LYS A 896 -16.88 -26.96 -24.24
CA LYS A 896 -16.57 -26.48 -22.89
C LYS A 896 -16.33 -24.98 -22.87
N LEU A 897 -16.79 -24.33 -21.83
CA LEU A 897 -16.45 -22.96 -21.48
C LEU A 897 -15.55 -22.96 -20.23
N TYR A 898 -14.73 -21.92 -20.08
CA TYR A 898 -13.85 -21.72 -18.95
C TYR A 898 -13.96 -20.28 -18.44
N SER A 899 -14.01 -20.11 -17.13
CA SER A 899 -13.94 -18.79 -16.49
C SER A 899 -12.61 -18.10 -16.82
N GLY A 900 -12.65 -16.77 -17.01
CA GLY A 900 -11.47 -15.98 -17.33
C GLY A 900 -11.05 -16.05 -18.81
N SER A 901 -11.81 -16.72 -19.67
CA SER A 901 -11.58 -16.70 -21.12
C SER A 901 -11.89 -15.33 -21.69
N TYR A 902 -11.25 -14.99 -22.82
CA TYR A 902 -11.43 -13.72 -23.51
C TYR A 902 -12.36 -13.87 -24.74
N LEU A 903 -13.07 -12.79 -25.06
CA LEU A 903 -14.04 -12.74 -26.14
C LEU A 903 -13.42 -12.00 -27.34
N PHE A 904 -13.61 -12.59 -28.55
CA PHE A 904 -13.09 -12.04 -29.80
C PHE A 904 -14.14 -12.16 -30.91
N GLU A 905 -14.13 -11.23 -31.86
CA GLU A 905 -14.88 -11.39 -33.11
C GLU A 905 -14.48 -12.70 -33.81
N LEU A 906 -15.41 -13.33 -34.52
CA LEU A 906 -15.20 -14.66 -35.13
C LEU A 906 -13.95 -14.73 -36.01
N LYS A 907 -13.68 -13.68 -36.78
CA LYS A 907 -12.53 -13.60 -37.71
C LYS A 907 -11.30 -12.96 -37.11
N ALA A 908 -11.38 -12.45 -35.89
CA ALA A 908 -10.23 -11.76 -35.25
C ALA A 908 -9.18 -12.76 -34.76
N SER A 909 -7.92 -12.40 -34.90
CA SER A 909 -6.84 -13.09 -34.22
C SER A 909 -6.97 -12.88 -32.70
N PRO A 910 -6.74 -13.92 -31.86
CA PRO A 910 -6.93 -13.83 -30.43
C PRO A 910 -5.74 -13.14 -29.74
N VAL A 911 -5.54 -11.86 -30.04
CA VAL A 911 -4.51 -11.00 -29.45
C VAL A 911 -5.15 -9.93 -28.59
N ARG A 912 -4.44 -9.43 -27.59
CA ARG A 912 -4.94 -8.46 -26.62
C ARG A 912 -5.62 -7.23 -27.26
N ALA A 913 -5.07 -6.72 -28.35
CA ALA A 913 -5.62 -5.55 -29.05
C ALA A 913 -7.02 -5.79 -29.66
N ALA A 914 -7.37 -7.05 -29.95
CA ALA A 914 -8.64 -7.43 -30.55
C ALA A 914 -9.67 -7.93 -29.52
N GLN A 915 -9.33 -7.95 -28.23
CA GLN A 915 -10.22 -8.38 -27.17
C GLN A 915 -11.47 -7.50 -27.08
N GLN A 916 -12.64 -8.15 -27.00
CA GLN A 916 -13.94 -7.50 -26.88
C GLN A 916 -14.56 -7.63 -25.48
N GLY A 917 -14.06 -8.54 -24.66
CA GLY A 917 -14.61 -8.83 -23.34
C GLY A 917 -14.02 -10.09 -22.74
N TYR A 918 -14.66 -10.59 -21.68
CA TYR A 918 -14.20 -11.77 -20.93
C TYR A 918 -15.35 -12.50 -20.24
N THR A 919 -15.13 -13.78 -19.93
CA THR A 919 -16.04 -14.61 -19.14
C THR A 919 -15.76 -14.48 -17.65
N THR A 920 -16.80 -14.47 -16.81
CA THR A 920 -16.69 -14.46 -15.36
C THR A 920 -17.05 -15.83 -14.77
N SER A 921 -18.28 -16.24 -14.88
CA SER A 921 -18.81 -17.46 -14.30
C SER A 921 -19.22 -18.43 -15.39
N VAL A 922 -18.92 -19.71 -15.16
CA VAL A 922 -19.26 -20.78 -16.10
C VAL A 922 -19.77 -22.00 -15.32
N GLY A 923 -20.77 -22.66 -15.85
CA GLY A 923 -21.32 -23.89 -15.29
C GLY A 923 -21.98 -24.76 -16.36
N PHE A 924 -22.01 -26.08 -16.13
CA PHE A 924 -22.76 -26.98 -16.97
C PHE A 924 -24.21 -27.11 -16.46
N SER A 925 -25.18 -26.71 -17.26
CA SER A 925 -26.59 -26.86 -16.95
C SER A 925 -27.07 -28.25 -17.33
N SER A 926 -27.45 -29.06 -16.34
CA SER A 926 -28.08 -30.36 -16.59
C SER A 926 -29.47 -30.24 -17.17
N GLU A 927 -30.19 -29.15 -16.86
CA GLU A 927 -31.52 -28.82 -17.39
C GLU A 927 -31.43 -28.47 -18.89
N LEU A 928 -30.52 -27.58 -19.27
CA LEU A 928 -30.33 -27.12 -20.65
C LEU A 928 -29.36 -27.99 -21.44
N LYS A 929 -28.72 -28.97 -20.80
CA LYS A 929 -27.76 -29.94 -21.39
C LYS A 929 -26.61 -29.26 -22.14
N THR A 930 -26.09 -28.14 -21.59
CA THR A 930 -25.01 -27.40 -22.20
C THR A 930 -24.26 -26.56 -21.16
N ASN A 931 -23.04 -26.13 -21.48
CA ASN A 931 -22.37 -25.12 -20.70
C ASN A 931 -23.04 -23.76 -20.88
N LEU A 932 -23.07 -22.99 -19.79
CA LEU A 932 -23.54 -21.61 -19.77
C LEU A 932 -22.46 -20.75 -19.17
N GLY A 933 -22.34 -19.51 -19.65
CA GLY A 933 -21.40 -18.54 -19.11
C GLY A 933 -22.04 -17.18 -18.89
N LEU A 934 -21.63 -16.49 -17.83
CA LEU A 934 -21.79 -15.05 -17.67
C LEU A 934 -20.47 -14.37 -18.05
N GLY A 935 -20.56 -13.17 -18.57
CA GLY A 935 -19.37 -12.40 -18.93
C GLY A 935 -19.70 -10.97 -19.26
N PHE A 936 -18.68 -10.20 -19.50
CA PHE A 936 -18.78 -8.80 -19.90
C PHE A 936 -18.29 -8.64 -21.33
N LEU A 937 -19.07 -7.95 -22.15
CA LEU A 937 -18.78 -7.72 -23.55
C LEU A 937 -19.01 -6.24 -23.89
N ARG A 938 -18.11 -5.66 -24.63
CA ARG A 938 -18.24 -4.29 -25.17
C ARG A 938 -19.54 -4.14 -25.96
N ASN A 939 -20.38 -3.18 -25.55
CA ASN A 939 -21.70 -2.94 -26.09
C ASN A 939 -22.59 -4.22 -26.11
N GLY A 940 -22.40 -5.12 -25.16
CA GLY A 940 -22.85 -6.51 -25.22
C GLY A 940 -24.38 -6.68 -25.32
N ARG A 941 -25.16 -5.81 -24.69
CA ARG A 941 -26.64 -5.90 -24.73
C ARG A 941 -27.20 -5.65 -26.13
N ALA A 942 -26.59 -4.77 -26.93
CA ALA A 942 -27.00 -4.52 -28.30
C ALA A 942 -26.64 -5.68 -29.25
N ARG A 943 -25.77 -6.57 -28.80
CA ARG A 943 -25.22 -7.70 -29.57
C ARG A 943 -25.86 -9.05 -29.26
N VAL A 944 -26.91 -9.06 -28.47
CA VAL A 944 -27.65 -10.29 -28.18
C VAL A 944 -28.16 -10.95 -29.46
N GLY A 945 -27.86 -12.22 -29.65
CA GLY A 945 -28.15 -12.98 -30.84
C GLY A 945 -26.97 -13.22 -31.77
N GLU A 946 -25.92 -12.40 -31.68
CA GLU A 946 -24.69 -12.57 -32.45
C GLU A 946 -23.86 -13.77 -31.95
N GLN A 947 -22.92 -14.19 -32.77
CA GLN A 947 -21.93 -15.21 -32.42
C GLN A 947 -20.60 -14.55 -32.09
N ILE A 948 -19.93 -15.10 -31.09
CA ILE A 948 -18.63 -14.62 -30.63
C ILE A 948 -17.70 -15.79 -30.34
N LYS A 949 -16.42 -15.60 -30.54
CA LYS A 949 -15.38 -16.57 -30.22
C LYS A 949 -14.88 -16.37 -28.79
N VAL A 950 -14.92 -17.42 -28.00
CA VAL A 950 -14.41 -17.50 -26.62
C VAL A 950 -13.09 -18.25 -26.62
N VAL A 951 -12.01 -17.66 -26.12
CA VAL A 951 -10.66 -18.24 -26.16
C VAL A 951 -10.07 -18.32 -24.76
N ASP A 952 -9.73 -19.53 -24.35
CA ASP A 952 -8.90 -19.78 -23.18
C ASP A 952 -7.45 -20.03 -23.61
N HIS A 953 -6.60 -19.03 -23.42
CA HIS A 953 -5.18 -19.12 -23.78
C HIS A 953 -4.39 -20.11 -22.93
N LEU A 954 -4.80 -20.37 -21.69
CA LEU A 954 -4.09 -21.29 -20.80
C LEU A 954 -4.29 -22.74 -21.21
N ARG A 955 -5.51 -23.07 -21.70
CA ARG A 955 -5.88 -24.42 -22.14
C ARG A 955 -5.80 -24.59 -23.64
N ASN A 956 -5.48 -23.50 -24.35
CA ASN A 956 -5.49 -23.46 -25.81
C ASN A 956 -6.82 -23.95 -26.40
N ALA A 957 -7.92 -23.47 -25.82
CA ALA A 957 -9.29 -23.87 -26.21
C ALA A 957 -10.03 -22.70 -26.86
N GLU A 958 -10.74 -23.00 -27.96
CA GLU A 958 -11.65 -22.06 -28.62
C GLU A 958 -13.07 -22.62 -28.66
N THR A 959 -14.05 -21.80 -28.33
CA THR A 959 -15.47 -22.15 -28.34
C THR A 959 -16.26 -21.03 -29.02
N ILE A 960 -17.13 -21.38 -29.97
CA ILE A 960 -18.04 -20.39 -30.56
C ILE A 960 -19.33 -20.38 -29.74
N CYS A 961 -19.70 -19.19 -29.27
CA CYS A 961 -20.87 -18.98 -28.44
C CYS A 961 -21.87 -18.03 -29.11
N LYS A 962 -23.13 -18.21 -28.81
CA LYS A 962 -24.17 -17.23 -29.02
C LYS A 962 -24.24 -16.30 -27.83
N ILE A 963 -24.27 -14.99 -28.07
CA ILE A 963 -24.52 -13.97 -27.07
C ILE A 963 -26.02 -14.01 -26.71
N CYS A 964 -26.31 -14.12 -25.43
CA CYS A 964 -27.66 -14.23 -24.88
C CYS A 964 -27.92 -13.16 -23.81
N ASP A 965 -29.19 -13.02 -23.46
CA ASP A 965 -29.56 -12.40 -22.18
C ASP A 965 -28.91 -13.22 -21.05
N PRO A 966 -28.44 -12.60 -19.97
CA PRO A 966 -27.83 -13.33 -18.85
C PRO A 966 -28.79 -14.28 -18.11
N ILE A 967 -30.09 -14.15 -18.30
CA ILE A 967 -31.13 -15.04 -17.73
C ILE A 967 -31.44 -16.16 -18.72
N PHE A 968 -30.98 -17.37 -18.43
CA PHE A 968 -31.17 -18.53 -19.33
C PHE A 968 -32.45 -19.32 -19.03
N LEU A 969 -32.92 -19.29 -17.77
CA LEU A 969 -34.06 -20.07 -17.30
C LEU A 969 -35.01 -19.21 -16.48
N ASP A 970 -36.36 -19.42 -16.69
CA ASP A 970 -37.41 -18.76 -15.94
C ASP A 970 -37.23 -17.22 -15.85
N ARG A 971 -37.22 -16.57 -17.02
CA ARG A 971 -36.95 -15.13 -17.12
C ARG A 971 -37.92 -14.27 -16.30
N GLU A 972 -39.17 -14.63 -16.24
CA GLU A 972 -40.19 -13.89 -15.51
C GLU A 972 -40.19 -14.18 -13.98
N GLY A 973 -39.45 -15.19 -13.55
CA GLY A 973 -39.29 -15.52 -12.12
C GLY A 973 -40.53 -16.18 -11.51
N GLU A 974 -41.29 -16.93 -12.31
CA GLU A 974 -42.51 -17.61 -11.88
C GLU A 974 -42.21 -18.70 -10.85
N ARG A 975 -41.17 -19.48 -11.08
CA ARG A 975 -40.73 -20.54 -10.15
C ARG A 975 -40.36 -19.98 -8.77
N ALA A 976 -39.66 -18.87 -8.70
CA ALA A 976 -39.24 -18.26 -7.44
C ALA A 976 -40.44 -17.64 -6.69
N ARG A 977 -41.43 -17.15 -7.41
CA ARG A 977 -42.62 -16.53 -6.79
C ARG A 977 -43.66 -17.58 -6.30
N GLY A 978 -43.74 -18.73 -6.90
CA GLY A 978 -44.60 -19.85 -6.57
C GLY A 978 -45.98 -19.76 -7.15
#